data_56d0a42e102a53b990765b8d63eeee14
#
_entry.id   56d0a42e102a53b990765b8d63eeee14
#
_cell.length_a   1.000
_cell.length_b   1.000
_cell.length_c   1.000
_cell.angle_alpha   90.00
_cell.angle_beta   90.00
_cell.angle_gamma   90.00
#
_symmetry.space_group_name_H-M   'P 1'
#
loop_
_entity.id
_entity.type
_entity.pdbx_description
1 polymer ?
#
loop_
_entity_poly.entity_id
_entity_poly.type
_entity_poly.pdbx_seq_one_letter_code
_entity_poly.pdbx_strand_id
1 'polypeptide(L)'
;PQDDVAEPAAVMSPGFDVSSWVDAIVPGTVFASYVAAGLEEDPNFGDNIARVDRAKYDRSFWYRAEFAVPQDFDKEYVWLNFNGVNRKADIYLNGKLLGTLDGFMHRGRFNVTDVVTRDGMNVLAVLVHIPQTPLANYGSPTYLCSGGWDWMPYVPGLNSGITDKVYLSNTGRVTLVDPWIRTSLPSRARAELSVALDVRNNSPEKVRAVVTGTITPGNVVFSQEVELDGNAMRTLRFDKRYFPQLCINNPRLWWPNGYGEPNLYSCRFEVKVDDTVSQSQEVTFGIRQYSYDKNDNTFHIYINGVPVFVKGANWGMPEYMLRCRGEEYDLKVDLHRRMNFNMIRNWLGVTTDEEFYEACDRHGIMVWDDFWINSNPNLPYDIHVFNFNVVEKIKRLRNHPCIAVWCGDNESNPQPPLEGWMAENIRTFDGGDRYFQANSHADGLTGSGMWKAFDPRYYFLEYPDGLEGDPARGWGFRTEIGTAVMPNYDSFIKFMPRENWWPRDEMWNFHYFGPSAANADHVQYDALLTKGFGAPDGIEEYCRKAQLLNIQTNKAMYEGWLDHMWDDASGIMIWMGQSSYPSMVWQTYDYYYDLTGAYWGAKSACEPLHIFWNPVTDAVKVANTTARDFSGLQAEVKVYNLDGKEVPAYTRRVRFDSPSNTAVECMTIPFAREREIISLGKPTYASSSEYSSPADATDGKSDTRWSSRVADNEWLYVDLGSKQPVGGVRLNWEASYGKAYKIQVSDDARTWNEVYKTYEGREGVKEILFPEVDARYVRMFGIERGWWYGYSLWNFDVLGGSPVAEELSDTHFIRLRLTDSEGNLLSENFYW
;
A
#
# COMPACT_ATOMS: atom_id res chain seq x y z
N PRO A 1 0.47 37.03 -13.32
CA PRO A 1 -0.95 36.89 -12.93
C PRO A 1 -1.89 37.59 -13.93
N GLN A 2 -3.14 37.08 -14.04
CA GLN A 2 -4.15 37.63 -14.96
C GLN A 2 -4.46 39.11 -14.66
N ASP A 3 -4.58 39.44 -13.37
CA ASP A 3 -5.01 40.80 -12.94
C ASP A 3 -3.91 41.86 -13.14
N ASP A 4 -2.68 41.46 -13.38
CA ASP A 4 -1.57 42.38 -13.64
C ASP A 4 -1.48 42.78 -15.12
N VAL A 5 -2.32 42.20 -15.96
CA VAL A 5 -2.42 42.48 -17.40
C VAL A 5 -3.62 43.38 -17.67
N ALA A 6 -3.39 44.66 -17.95
CA ALA A 6 -4.44 45.65 -18.18
C ALA A 6 -5.29 45.35 -19.42
N GLU A 7 -4.68 44.80 -20.47
CA GLU A 7 -5.34 44.44 -21.71
C GLU A 7 -5.04 43.00 -22.11
N PRO A 8 -5.90 42.03 -21.76
CA PRO A 8 -5.69 40.61 -22.06
C PRO A 8 -5.39 40.33 -23.54
N ALA A 9 -5.98 41.07 -24.46
CA ALA A 9 -5.70 40.91 -25.88
C ALA A 9 -4.25 41.24 -26.28
N ALA A 10 -3.56 42.07 -25.51
CA ALA A 10 -2.18 42.41 -25.79
C ALA A 10 -1.22 41.22 -25.57
N VAL A 11 -1.51 40.33 -24.61
CA VAL A 11 -0.72 39.12 -24.34
C VAL A 11 -0.61 38.24 -25.59
N MET A 12 -1.62 38.28 -26.44
CA MET A 12 -1.72 37.44 -27.62
C MET A 12 -1.05 38.07 -28.85
N SER A 13 -0.50 39.27 -28.71
CA SER A 13 0.11 40.01 -29.82
C SER A 13 1.61 39.76 -29.90
N PRO A 14 2.20 39.70 -31.12
CA PRO A 14 3.66 39.65 -31.27
C PRO A 14 4.32 40.88 -30.62
N GLY A 15 5.47 40.67 -29.99
CA GLY A 15 6.24 41.75 -29.37
C GLY A 15 5.70 42.26 -28.04
N PHE A 16 4.75 41.58 -27.41
CA PHE A 16 4.30 41.94 -26.06
C PHE A 16 5.50 41.79 -25.09
N ASP A 17 5.72 42.81 -24.24
CA ASP A 17 6.84 42.81 -23.31
C ASP A 17 6.61 41.85 -22.15
N VAL A 18 7.40 40.82 -22.11
CA VAL A 18 7.44 39.76 -21.04
C VAL A 18 8.68 39.87 -20.19
N SER A 19 9.46 40.96 -20.28
CA SER A 19 10.75 41.11 -19.56
C SER A 19 10.62 41.03 -18.04
N SER A 20 9.43 41.30 -17.48
CA SER A 20 9.10 41.19 -16.06
C SER A 20 8.43 39.85 -15.70
N TRP A 21 8.24 38.96 -16.67
CA TRP A 21 7.61 37.65 -16.40
C TRP A 21 8.64 36.63 -15.95
N VAL A 22 8.12 35.61 -15.26
CA VAL A 22 8.94 34.49 -14.81
C VAL A 22 8.95 33.41 -15.90
N ASP A 23 10.13 32.84 -16.13
CA ASP A 23 10.25 31.69 -17.03
C ASP A 23 9.46 30.51 -16.48
N ALA A 24 8.54 29.99 -17.28
CA ALA A 24 7.68 28.89 -16.88
C ALA A 24 8.33 27.53 -17.11
N ILE A 25 8.22 26.64 -16.13
CA ILE A 25 8.52 25.20 -16.28
C ILE A 25 7.27 24.53 -16.85
N VAL A 26 7.38 23.93 -18.03
CA VAL A 26 6.31 23.16 -18.69
C VAL A 26 6.88 21.84 -19.21
N PRO A 27 6.33 20.71 -18.76
CA PRO A 27 5.27 20.52 -17.76
C PRO A 27 5.68 20.98 -16.35
N GLY A 28 4.72 21.60 -15.63
CA GLY A 28 4.95 22.07 -14.28
C GLY A 28 3.84 23.00 -13.77
N THR A 29 4.09 23.60 -12.63
CA THR A 29 3.12 24.49 -11.97
C THR A 29 3.63 25.93 -11.91
N VAL A 30 2.72 26.86 -11.70
CA VAL A 30 3.07 28.28 -11.48
C VAL A 30 4.03 28.39 -10.29
N PHE A 31 3.67 27.83 -9.13
CA PHE A 31 4.47 27.94 -7.91
C PHE A 31 5.87 27.34 -8.07
N ALA A 32 5.98 26.15 -8.69
CA ALA A 32 7.29 25.53 -8.96
C ALA A 32 8.18 26.41 -9.85
N SER A 33 7.59 27.14 -10.82
CA SER A 33 8.34 28.06 -11.68
C SER A 33 8.92 29.23 -10.89
N TYR A 34 8.14 29.81 -9.95
CA TYR A 34 8.62 30.90 -9.09
C TYR A 34 9.70 30.44 -8.11
N VAL A 35 9.55 29.22 -7.54
CA VAL A 35 10.60 28.63 -6.69
C VAL A 35 11.90 28.42 -7.47
N ALA A 36 11.80 27.87 -8.69
CA ALA A 36 12.96 27.65 -9.55
C ALA A 36 13.66 28.98 -9.97
N ALA A 37 12.88 30.05 -10.11
CA ALA A 37 13.42 31.37 -10.40
C ALA A 37 14.07 32.06 -9.17
N GLY A 38 14.06 31.42 -7.98
CA GLY A 38 14.60 31.96 -6.74
C GLY A 38 13.81 33.14 -6.16
N LEU A 39 12.53 33.25 -6.50
CA LEU A 39 11.61 34.29 -6.03
C LEU A 39 10.88 33.91 -4.73
N GLU A 40 11.00 32.68 -4.31
CA GLU A 40 10.55 32.16 -3.01
C GLU A 40 11.69 31.40 -2.35
N GLU A 41 11.72 31.39 -1.01
CA GLU A 41 12.65 30.57 -0.24
C GLU A 41 12.38 29.06 -0.47
N ASP A 42 13.38 28.21 -0.18
CA ASP A 42 13.21 26.77 -0.33
C ASP A 42 11.99 26.27 0.46
N PRO A 43 10.90 25.86 -0.21
CA PRO A 43 9.69 25.49 0.47
C PRO A 43 9.79 24.15 1.24
N ASN A 44 10.88 23.41 1.07
CA ASN A 44 11.17 22.19 1.81
C ASN A 44 11.75 22.46 3.21
N PHE A 45 12.30 23.65 3.44
CA PHE A 45 13.01 23.96 4.67
C PHE A 45 12.11 24.63 5.71
N GLY A 46 12.03 24.02 6.90
CA GLY A 46 11.25 24.55 8.01
C GLY A 46 9.78 24.75 7.62
N ASP A 47 9.24 25.92 7.97
CA ASP A 47 7.89 26.33 7.64
C ASP A 47 7.81 27.32 6.45
N ASN A 48 8.84 27.41 5.63
CA ASN A 48 8.94 28.39 4.53
C ASN A 48 7.70 28.37 3.63
N ILE A 49 7.21 27.20 3.27
CA ILE A 49 6.00 27.09 2.42
C ILE A 49 4.77 27.73 3.08
N ALA A 50 4.66 27.67 4.41
CA ALA A 50 3.55 28.29 5.13
C ALA A 50 3.66 29.82 5.20
N ARG A 51 4.87 30.35 5.02
CA ARG A 51 5.14 31.81 5.02
C ARG A 51 4.90 32.46 3.65
N VAL A 52 4.73 31.64 2.59
CA VAL A 52 4.46 32.16 1.26
C VAL A 52 3.15 32.96 1.27
N ASP A 53 3.20 34.16 0.69
CA ASP A 53 1.97 34.94 0.46
C ASP A 53 1.10 34.27 -0.60
N ARG A 54 0.11 33.52 -0.15
CA ARG A 54 -0.80 32.76 -0.99
C ARG A 54 -1.54 33.62 -1.99
N ALA A 55 -1.82 34.89 -1.66
CA ALA A 55 -2.54 35.80 -2.57
C ALA A 55 -1.77 36.07 -3.88
N LYS A 56 -0.45 35.85 -3.89
CA LYS A 56 0.34 35.91 -5.12
C LYS A 56 -0.01 34.77 -6.10
N TYR A 57 -0.42 33.60 -5.60
CA TYR A 57 -0.53 32.35 -6.35
C TYR A 57 -1.96 31.84 -6.48
N ASP A 58 -2.83 32.09 -5.48
CA ASP A 58 -4.22 31.65 -5.47
C ASP A 58 -5.08 32.48 -6.44
N ARG A 59 -4.63 32.60 -7.67
CA ARG A 59 -5.20 33.41 -8.75
C ARG A 59 -4.85 32.81 -10.12
N SER A 60 -5.48 33.28 -11.17
CA SER A 60 -5.24 32.82 -12.54
C SER A 60 -3.99 33.44 -13.15
N PHE A 61 -3.33 32.67 -14.02
CA PHE A 61 -2.06 33.07 -14.63
C PHE A 61 -2.06 32.92 -16.14
N TRP A 62 -1.44 33.89 -16.82
CA TRP A 62 -1.09 33.80 -18.22
C TRP A 62 0.24 33.05 -18.40
N TYR A 63 0.24 32.11 -19.32
CA TYR A 63 1.43 31.55 -19.96
C TYR A 63 1.53 32.06 -21.36
N ARG A 64 2.73 32.36 -21.82
CA ARG A 64 2.97 32.88 -23.18
C ARG A 64 4.24 32.29 -23.75
N ALA A 65 4.19 31.87 -25.03
CA ALA A 65 5.34 31.43 -25.77
C ALA A 65 5.29 31.92 -27.20
N GLU A 66 6.42 32.30 -27.74
CA GLU A 66 6.57 32.56 -29.17
C GLU A 66 7.34 31.41 -29.81
N PHE A 67 6.87 30.91 -30.94
CA PHE A 67 7.46 29.77 -31.61
C PHE A 67 7.31 29.85 -33.13
N ALA A 68 8.22 29.22 -33.85
CA ALA A 68 8.12 28.96 -35.28
C ALA A 68 7.62 27.55 -35.54
N VAL A 69 6.84 27.33 -36.59
CA VAL A 69 6.49 25.99 -37.03
C VAL A 69 7.78 25.30 -37.57
N PRO A 70 8.08 24.07 -37.14
CA PRO A 70 9.26 23.36 -37.64
C PRO A 70 9.26 23.24 -39.18
N GLN A 71 10.42 23.42 -39.79
CA GLN A 71 10.55 23.41 -41.26
C GLN A 71 10.28 22.03 -41.90
N ASP A 72 10.44 20.97 -41.12
CA ASP A 72 10.14 19.58 -41.51
C ASP A 72 8.66 19.22 -41.38
N PHE A 73 7.80 20.17 -41.00
CA PHE A 73 6.34 19.99 -41.01
C PHE A 73 5.80 20.13 -42.45
N ASP A 74 5.99 19.09 -43.25
CA ASP A 74 5.69 19.02 -44.68
C ASP A 74 4.26 18.54 -44.99
N LYS A 75 3.52 18.08 -43.94
CA LYS A 75 2.15 17.58 -44.11
C LYS A 75 1.11 18.70 -44.04
N GLU A 76 -0.09 18.36 -44.52
CA GLU A 76 -1.17 19.30 -44.76
C GLU A 76 -1.70 19.97 -43.48
N TYR A 77 -1.81 19.19 -42.36
CA TYR A 77 -2.44 19.67 -41.12
C TYR A 77 -1.39 19.85 -40.03
N VAL A 78 -1.49 20.96 -39.32
CA VAL A 78 -0.74 21.27 -38.10
C VAL A 78 -1.65 21.20 -36.90
N TRP A 79 -1.21 20.51 -35.87
CA TRP A 79 -1.95 20.31 -34.63
C TRP A 79 -1.18 20.90 -33.45
N LEU A 80 -1.90 21.64 -32.59
CA LEU A 80 -1.43 22.03 -31.28
C LEU A 80 -2.05 21.06 -30.27
N ASN A 81 -1.19 20.37 -29.49
CA ASN A 81 -1.61 19.34 -28.56
C ASN A 81 -1.28 19.74 -27.13
N PHE A 82 -2.22 19.47 -26.21
CA PHE A 82 -2.07 19.57 -24.77
C PHE A 82 -2.45 18.22 -24.16
N ASN A 83 -1.57 17.64 -23.35
CA ASN A 83 -1.89 16.40 -22.66
C ASN A 83 -2.56 16.62 -21.30
N GLY A 84 -2.37 17.79 -20.65
CA GLY A 84 -3.05 18.13 -19.42
C GLY A 84 -2.75 19.54 -18.93
N VAL A 85 -3.74 20.15 -18.30
CA VAL A 85 -3.61 21.41 -17.56
C VAL A 85 -4.34 21.28 -16.23
N ASN A 86 -3.84 21.88 -15.20
CA ASN A 86 -4.52 21.86 -13.90
C ASN A 86 -5.02 23.26 -13.53
N ARG A 87 -6.31 23.46 -13.40
CA ARG A 87 -7.36 22.52 -13.75
C ARG A 87 -8.04 22.93 -15.05
N LYS A 88 -8.23 24.26 -15.28
CA LYS A 88 -8.95 24.82 -16.43
C LYS A 88 -8.06 25.81 -17.16
N ALA A 89 -8.10 25.81 -18.49
CA ALA A 89 -7.35 26.77 -19.27
C ALA A 89 -8.06 27.16 -20.56
N ASP A 90 -7.96 28.44 -20.90
CA ASP A 90 -8.36 28.98 -22.21
C ASP A 90 -7.10 29.09 -23.08
N ILE A 91 -7.17 28.48 -24.28
CA ILE A 91 -6.03 28.34 -25.20
C ILE A 91 -6.22 29.29 -26.38
N TYR A 92 -5.26 30.19 -26.56
CA TYR A 92 -5.25 31.15 -27.67
C TYR A 92 -4.01 30.99 -28.53
N LEU A 93 -4.18 31.06 -29.83
CA LEU A 93 -3.08 31.09 -30.78
C LEU A 93 -3.29 32.27 -31.76
N ASN A 94 -2.26 33.11 -31.85
CA ASN A 94 -2.29 34.31 -32.71
C ASN A 94 -3.56 35.17 -32.50
N GLY A 95 -3.96 35.34 -31.24
CA GLY A 95 -5.16 36.10 -30.88
C GLY A 95 -6.50 35.38 -31.02
N LYS A 96 -6.52 34.16 -31.55
CA LYS A 96 -7.72 33.36 -31.71
C LYS A 96 -7.89 32.36 -30.58
N LEU A 97 -9.05 32.37 -29.90
CA LEU A 97 -9.44 31.34 -28.98
C LEU A 97 -9.64 30.01 -29.72
N LEU A 98 -8.86 29.01 -29.38
CA LEU A 98 -8.96 27.65 -29.92
C LEU A 98 -9.97 26.80 -29.16
N GLY A 99 -10.06 26.98 -27.86
CA GLY A 99 -10.98 26.26 -26.97
C GLY A 99 -10.56 26.33 -25.52
N THR A 100 -11.35 25.66 -24.69
CA THR A 100 -11.12 25.57 -23.23
C THR A 100 -10.92 24.11 -22.83
N LEU A 101 -9.92 23.86 -22.00
CA LEU A 101 -9.71 22.56 -21.32
C LEU A 101 -10.22 22.68 -19.88
N ASP A 102 -10.87 21.64 -19.36
CA ASP A 102 -11.36 21.60 -17.99
C ASP A 102 -11.16 20.20 -17.40
N GLY A 103 -10.32 20.11 -16.37
CA GLY A 103 -9.85 18.89 -15.74
C GLY A 103 -8.48 18.42 -16.25
N PHE A 104 -7.66 17.94 -15.35
CA PHE A 104 -6.25 17.63 -15.62
C PHE A 104 -6.01 16.40 -16.54
N MET A 105 -7.05 15.60 -16.81
CA MET A 105 -7.01 14.52 -17.80
C MET A 105 -7.54 14.92 -19.18
N HIS A 106 -8.10 16.14 -19.31
CA HIS A 106 -8.65 16.63 -20.56
C HIS A 106 -7.53 16.94 -21.56
N ARG A 107 -7.39 16.09 -22.58
CA ARG A 107 -6.44 16.31 -23.69
C ARG A 107 -7.02 17.30 -24.68
N GLY A 108 -6.23 18.33 -25.03
CA GLY A 108 -6.55 19.27 -26.11
C GLY A 108 -5.84 18.88 -27.39
N ARG A 109 -6.58 18.74 -28.49
CA ARG A 109 -6.02 18.56 -29.83
C ARG A 109 -6.68 19.51 -30.79
N PHE A 110 -5.99 20.61 -31.12
CA PHE A 110 -6.51 21.69 -31.92
C PHE A 110 -5.92 21.66 -33.31
N ASN A 111 -6.78 21.64 -34.35
CA ASN A 111 -6.34 21.86 -35.71
C ASN A 111 -6.05 23.37 -35.87
N VAL A 112 -4.77 23.69 -36.04
CA VAL A 112 -4.29 25.08 -36.13
C VAL A 112 -3.73 25.41 -37.50
N THR A 113 -4.01 24.61 -38.53
CA THR A 113 -3.49 24.73 -39.90
C THR A 113 -3.74 26.12 -40.45
N ASP A 114 -4.98 26.67 -40.30
CA ASP A 114 -5.39 27.96 -40.78
C ASP A 114 -5.12 29.13 -39.81
N VAL A 115 -4.50 28.82 -38.67
CA VAL A 115 -4.21 29.78 -37.58
C VAL A 115 -2.71 30.08 -37.47
N VAL A 116 -1.88 29.08 -37.73
CA VAL A 116 -0.41 29.23 -37.66
C VAL A 116 0.12 29.99 -38.88
N THR A 117 1.09 30.82 -38.63
CA THR A 117 1.94 31.41 -39.67
C THR A 117 3.14 30.48 -39.84
N ARG A 118 3.26 29.83 -41.02
CA ARG A 118 4.35 28.83 -41.26
C ARG A 118 5.73 29.46 -41.37
N ASP A 119 5.80 30.65 -42.00
CA ASP A 119 7.06 31.37 -42.28
C ASP A 119 7.34 32.49 -41.25
N GLY A 120 6.73 32.46 -40.08
CA GLY A 120 6.83 33.51 -39.07
C GLY A 120 6.70 32.98 -37.65
N MET A 121 6.82 33.89 -36.70
CA MET A 121 6.59 33.61 -35.29
C MET A 121 5.12 33.55 -35.00
N ASN A 122 4.73 32.60 -34.19
CA ASN A 122 3.40 32.41 -33.66
C ASN A 122 3.40 32.70 -32.15
N VAL A 123 2.29 33.21 -31.66
CA VAL A 123 2.10 33.53 -30.24
C VAL A 123 1.07 32.57 -29.65
N LEU A 124 1.52 31.67 -28.79
CA LEU A 124 0.66 30.86 -27.91
C LEU A 124 0.47 31.61 -26.60
N ALA A 125 -0.81 31.87 -26.24
CA ALA A 125 -1.16 32.39 -24.92
C ALA A 125 -2.18 31.46 -24.28
N VAL A 126 -1.92 31.09 -23.00
CA VAL A 126 -2.77 30.18 -22.24
C VAL A 126 -3.12 30.85 -20.92
N LEU A 127 -4.43 31.06 -20.69
CA LEU A 127 -4.90 31.51 -19.38
C LEU A 127 -5.26 30.29 -18.52
N VAL A 128 -4.46 30.01 -17.54
CA VAL A 128 -4.71 28.93 -16.56
C VAL A 128 -5.46 29.50 -15.37
N HIS A 129 -6.65 28.98 -15.14
CA HIS A 129 -7.50 29.39 -14.02
C HIS A 129 -7.16 28.63 -12.76
N ILE A 130 -7.19 29.34 -11.61
CA ILE A 130 -7.02 28.71 -10.30
C ILE A 130 -8.12 27.67 -10.06
N PRO A 131 -7.79 26.47 -9.54
CA PRO A 131 -8.81 25.50 -9.14
C PRO A 131 -9.74 26.07 -8.07
N GLN A 132 -11.04 26.00 -8.31
CA GLN A 132 -12.04 26.62 -7.41
C GLN A 132 -12.30 25.82 -6.15
N THR A 133 -11.96 24.52 -6.14
CA THR A 133 -12.32 23.61 -5.05
C THR A 133 -11.15 22.70 -4.74
N PRO A 134 -10.32 23.09 -3.78
CA PRO A 134 -9.21 22.26 -3.32
C PRO A 134 -9.64 21.16 -2.32
N LEU A 135 -10.95 21.09 -1.98
CA LEU A 135 -11.43 20.18 -0.95
C LEU A 135 -11.65 18.79 -1.54
N ALA A 136 -10.90 17.84 -1.03
CA ALA A 136 -11.03 16.43 -1.37
C ALA A 136 -12.47 15.90 -1.29
N ASN A 137 -13.26 16.45 -0.37
CA ASN A 137 -14.63 16.03 -0.09
C ASN A 137 -15.66 16.27 -1.20
N TYR A 138 -15.31 16.88 -2.31
CA TYR A 138 -16.28 17.14 -3.39
C TYR A 138 -15.92 16.46 -4.70
N GLY A 139 -14.88 15.69 -4.76
CA GLY A 139 -14.41 15.08 -5.99
C GLY A 139 -14.14 16.11 -7.09
N SER A 140 -13.03 16.06 -7.74
CA SER A 140 -12.70 16.99 -8.81
C SER A 140 -11.52 16.44 -9.62
N PRO A 141 -11.52 16.59 -10.96
CA PRO A 141 -10.39 16.18 -11.78
C PRO A 141 -9.22 17.18 -11.63
N THR A 142 -8.64 17.21 -10.43
CA THR A 142 -7.50 18.04 -10.01
C THR A 142 -6.67 17.32 -8.95
N TYR A 143 -5.52 17.87 -8.59
CA TYR A 143 -4.68 17.38 -7.51
C TYR A 143 -5.26 17.74 -6.14
N LEU A 144 -6.21 16.94 -5.66
CA LEU A 144 -7.05 17.25 -4.50
C LEU A 144 -6.24 17.55 -3.23
N CYS A 145 -5.14 16.84 -3.01
CA CYS A 145 -4.27 17.03 -1.85
C CYS A 145 -3.45 18.34 -1.87
N SER A 146 -3.45 19.09 -2.98
CA SER A 146 -2.79 20.41 -3.05
C SER A 146 -3.33 21.43 -2.05
N GLY A 147 -4.54 21.22 -1.54
CA GLY A 147 -5.12 22.02 -0.45
C GLY A 147 -4.54 21.74 0.95
N GLY A 148 -3.55 20.86 1.04
CA GLY A 148 -3.00 20.33 2.28
C GLY A 148 -3.64 19.01 2.67
N TRP A 149 -2.85 18.10 3.21
CA TRP A 149 -3.28 16.82 3.74
C TRP A 149 -2.44 16.44 4.97
N ASP A 150 -2.66 15.30 5.55
CA ASP A 150 -1.95 14.85 6.75
C ASP A 150 -0.51 14.36 6.50
N TRP A 151 0.04 14.63 5.32
CA TRP A 151 1.41 14.31 4.92
C TRP A 151 2.05 15.32 3.96
N MET A 152 1.34 16.38 3.60
CA MET A 152 1.87 17.48 2.80
C MET A 152 1.15 18.80 3.09
N PRO A 153 1.86 19.94 3.03
CA PRO A 153 1.27 21.24 3.28
C PRO A 153 0.39 21.71 2.12
N TYR A 154 -0.36 22.78 2.36
CA TYR A 154 -1.04 23.52 1.29
C TYR A 154 -0.01 24.02 0.28
N VAL A 155 -0.23 23.75 -0.99
CA VAL A 155 0.64 24.23 -2.08
C VAL A 155 0.06 25.53 -2.65
N PRO A 156 0.80 26.66 -2.60
CA PRO A 156 0.34 27.92 -3.16
C PRO A 156 -0.06 27.79 -4.63
N GLY A 157 -1.24 28.32 -4.96
CA GLY A 157 -1.81 28.19 -6.32
C GLY A 157 -2.36 26.79 -6.64
N LEU A 158 -2.46 25.89 -5.65
CA LEU A 158 -3.11 24.57 -5.76
C LEU A 158 -2.61 23.74 -6.96
N ASN A 159 -1.31 23.81 -7.23
CA ASN A 159 -0.67 23.17 -8.38
C ASN A 159 -1.30 23.57 -9.75
N SER A 160 -1.84 24.80 -9.86
CA SER A 160 -2.27 25.32 -11.15
C SER A 160 -1.10 25.45 -12.11
N GLY A 161 -1.32 25.07 -13.37
CA GLY A 161 -0.27 25.14 -14.38
C GLY A 161 -0.56 24.28 -15.62
N ILE A 162 0.39 24.29 -16.53
CA ILE A 162 0.42 23.37 -17.66
C ILE A 162 1.19 22.13 -17.18
N THR A 163 0.44 21.15 -16.70
CA THR A 163 0.99 20.05 -15.91
C THR A 163 1.43 18.84 -16.72
N ASP A 164 1.18 18.87 -18.04
CA ASP A 164 1.65 17.82 -18.95
C ASP A 164 2.17 18.43 -20.26
N LYS A 165 2.62 17.60 -21.19
CA LYS A 165 3.30 18.02 -22.43
C LYS A 165 2.40 18.90 -23.31
N VAL A 166 3.02 19.94 -23.91
CA VAL A 166 2.46 20.77 -24.97
C VAL A 166 3.39 20.66 -26.17
N TYR A 167 2.85 20.30 -27.33
CA TYR A 167 3.66 20.09 -28.52
C TYR A 167 2.87 20.32 -29.82
N LEU A 168 3.63 20.58 -30.89
CA LEU A 168 3.09 20.56 -32.25
C LEU A 168 3.25 19.19 -32.87
N SER A 169 2.32 18.82 -33.73
CA SER A 169 2.45 17.66 -34.62
C SER A 169 1.88 17.99 -36.02
N ASN A 170 2.32 17.26 -37.03
CA ASN A 170 1.78 17.41 -38.37
C ASN A 170 1.26 16.06 -38.90
N THR A 171 0.16 16.13 -39.65
CA THR A 171 -0.47 14.96 -40.28
C THR A 171 -0.96 15.26 -41.67
N GLY A 172 -1.16 14.23 -42.49
CA GLY A 172 -1.99 14.33 -43.67
C GLY A 172 -3.48 14.38 -43.29
N ARG A 173 -4.33 14.12 -44.28
CA ARG A 173 -5.79 14.28 -44.17
C ARG A 173 -6.44 13.34 -43.16
N VAL A 174 -5.88 12.16 -42.97
CA VAL A 174 -6.47 11.14 -42.10
C VAL A 174 -5.64 10.95 -40.86
N THR A 175 -6.32 10.91 -39.69
CA THR A 175 -5.70 10.74 -38.39
C THR A 175 -6.23 9.52 -37.65
N LEU A 176 -5.36 8.95 -36.79
CA LEU A 176 -5.67 7.86 -35.87
C LEU A 176 -6.03 8.43 -34.50
N VAL A 177 -7.06 7.87 -33.85
CA VAL A 177 -7.53 8.32 -32.54
C VAL A 177 -7.68 7.14 -31.61
N ASP A 178 -7.09 7.24 -30.43
CA ASP A 178 -7.23 6.34 -29.29
C ASP A 178 -7.09 4.83 -29.63
N PRO A 179 -5.99 4.36 -30.27
CA PRO A 179 -5.78 2.94 -30.52
C PRO A 179 -5.86 2.15 -29.22
N TRP A 180 -6.55 1.02 -29.26
CA TRP A 180 -6.82 0.17 -28.12
C TRP A 180 -6.57 -1.29 -28.45
N ILE A 181 -5.66 -1.93 -27.68
CA ILE A 181 -5.29 -3.33 -27.86
C ILE A 181 -5.73 -4.11 -26.65
N ARG A 182 -6.65 -5.05 -26.86
CA ARG A 182 -7.13 -5.96 -25.82
C ARG A 182 -6.52 -7.33 -25.98
N THR A 183 -6.29 -7.99 -24.86
CA THR A 183 -5.71 -9.34 -24.81
C THR A 183 -6.65 -10.30 -24.10
N SER A 184 -6.81 -11.49 -24.63
CA SER A 184 -7.52 -12.59 -24.00
C SER A 184 -6.63 -13.83 -24.04
N LEU A 185 -6.61 -14.60 -22.97
CA LEU A 185 -5.80 -15.81 -22.83
C LEU A 185 -6.68 -17.05 -22.68
N PRO A 186 -7.10 -17.69 -23.79
CA PRO A 186 -7.73 -19.02 -23.72
C PRO A 186 -6.87 -20.04 -23.00
N SER A 187 -5.54 -19.87 -23.07
CA SER A 187 -4.53 -20.57 -22.27
C SER A 187 -3.25 -19.73 -22.20
N ARG A 188 -2.33 -20.03 -21.29
CA ARG A 188 -1.00 -19.36 -21.26
C ARG A 188 -0.17 -19.59 -22.52
N ALA A 189 -0.47 -20.65 -23.28
CA ALA A 189 0.19 -20.94 -24.55
C ALA A 189 -0.45 -20.24 -25.76
N ARG A 190 -1.57 -19.54 -25.58
CA ARG A 190 -2.28 -18.88 -26.67
C ARG A 190 -2.94 -17.59 -26.21
N ALA A 191 -2.60 -16.49 -26.87
CA ALA A 191 -3.26 -15.20 -26.75
C ALA A 191 -4.10 -14.89 -27.99
N GLU A 192 -5.21 -14.23 -27.77
CA GLU A 192 -6.08 -13.69 -28.81
C GLU A 192 -6.17 -12.19 -28.63
N LEU A 193 -5.71 -11.44 -29.63
CA LEU A 193 -5.74 -9.98 -29.59
C LEU A 193 -6.96 -9.46 -30.33
N SER A 194 -7.48 -8.36 -29.84
CA SER A 194 -8.43 -7.52 -30.57
C SER A 194 -7.98 -6.08 -30.52
N VAL A 195 -8.07 -5.38 -31.66
CA VAL A 195 -7.64 -4.01 -31.81
C VAL A 195 -8.82 -3.16 -32.26
N ALA A 196 -8.99 -1.99 -31.66
CA ALA A 196 -9.95 -0.99 -32.07
C ALA A 196 -9.27 0.38 -32.12
N LEU A 197 -9.62 1.20 -33.11
CA LEU A 197 -9.20 2.59 -33.16
C LEU A 197 -10.17 3.39 -34.05
N ASP A 198 -10.25 4.69 -33.77
CA ASP A 198 -10.99 5.58 -34.61
C ASP A 198 -10.09 6.18 -35.68
N VAL A 199 -10.61 6.28 -36.91
CA VAL A 199 -9.94 6.87 -38.06
C VAL A 199 -10.75 8.04 -38.50
N ARG A 200 -10.14 9.24 -38.52
CA ARG A 200 -10.82 10.48 -38.82
C ARG A 200 -10.28 11.13 -40.08
N ASN A 201 -11.17 11.45 -41.02
CA ASN A 201 -10.88 12.31 -42.13
C ASN A 201 -11.06 13.77 -41.70
N ASN A 202 -10.01 14.56 -41.76
CA ASN A 202 -10.03 15.98 -41.39
C ASN A 202 -10.23 16.93 -42.58
N SER A 203 -10.35 16.37 -43.78
CA SER A 203 -10.64 17.14 -45.01
C SER A 203 -12.12 17.11 -45.35
N PRO A 204 -12.61 18.07 -46.10
CA PRO A 204 -14.01 18.11 -46.54
C PRO A 204 -14.31 17.08 -47.64
N GLU A 205 -13.29 16.54 -48.31
CA GLU A 205 -13.44 15.57 -49.40
C GLU A 205 -13.51 14.14 -48.88
N LYS A 206 -14.12 13.29 -49.69
CA LYS A 206 -14.09 11.84 -49.47
C LYS A 206 -12.67 11.29 -49.68
N VAL A 207 -12.20 10.47 -48.77
CA VAL A 207 -10.86 9.93 -48.81
C VAL A 207 -10.88 8.40 -48.64
N ARG A 208 -10.01 7.73 -49.40
CA ARG A 208 -9.72 6.31 -49.23
C ARG A 208 -8.39 6.15 -48.48
N ALA A 209 -8.38 5.43 -47.41
CA ALA A 209 -7.20 5.25 -46.58
C ALA A 209 -6.94 3.77 -46.24
N VAL A 210 -5.70 3.45 -46.03
CA VAL A 210 -5.26 2.11 -45.57
C VAL A 210 -4.65 2.24 -44.18
N VAL A 211 -5.24 1.56 -43.22
CA VAL A 211 -4.70 1.47 -41.85
C VAL A 211 -3.96 0.15 -41.69
N THR A 212 -2.72 0.23 -41.26
CA THR A 212 -1.88 -0.95 -40.99
C THR A 212 -1.39 -0.91 -39.56
N GLY A 213 -1.50 -2.03 -38.84
CA GLY A 213 -0.86 -2.26 -37.54
C GLY A 213 0.25 -3.31 -37.66
N THR A 214 1.39 -3.03 -37.02
CA THR A 214 2.54 -3.95 -36.94
C THR A 214 2.91 -4.15 -35.48
N ILE A 215 2.78 -5.40 -34.99
CA ILE A 215 3.11 -5.76 -33.60
C ILE A 215 4.52 -6.32 -33.53
N THR A 216 5.30 -5.82 -32.58
CA THR A 216 6.68 -6.23 -32.28
C THR A 216 6.80 -6.58 -30.79
N PRO A 217 7.48 -7.67 -30.38
CA PRO A 217 8.11 -8.69 -31.26
C PRO A 217 7.09 -9.61 -31.94
N GLY A 218 7.50 -10.33 -32.92
CA GLY A 218 6.68 -11.28 -33.69
C GLY A 218 6.33 -10.82 -35.10
N ASN A 219 6.49 -9.51 -35.40
CA ASN A 219 6.22 -8.91 -36.71
C ASN A 219 4.84 -9.30 -37.28
N VAL A 220 3.81 -9.22 -36.40
CA VAL A 220 2.41 -9.52 -36.74
C VAL A 220 1.81 -8.31 -37.43
N VAL A 221 1.48 -8.44 -38.72
CA VAL A 221 0.95 -7.37 -39.55
C VAL A 221 -0.53 -7.61 -39.88
N PHE A 222 -1.37 -6.59 -39.71
CA PHE A 222 -2.77 -6.58 -40.12
C PHE A 222 -3.08 -5.26 -40.80
N SER A 223 -3.98 -5.25 -41.77
CA SER A 223 -4.29 -4.05 -42.51
C SER A 223 -5.73 -4.06 -43.02
N GLN A 224 -6.34 -2.87 -43.07
CA GLN A 224 -7.70 -2.67 -43.58
C GLN A 224 -7.80 -1.38 -44.36
N GLU A 225 -8.46 -1.44 -45.50
CA GLU A 225 -8.86 -0.27 -46.25
C GLU A 225 -10.19 0.30 -45.73
N VAL A 226 -10.30 1.60 -45.71
CA VAL A 226 -11.49 2.33 -45.30
C VAL A 226 -11.77 3.52 -46.20
N GLU A 227 -13.02 3.69 -46.57
CA GLU A 227 -13.51 4.94 -47.17
C GLU A 227 -14.14 5.82 -46.09
N LEU A 228 -13.78 7.10 -46.10
CA LEU A 228 -14.25 8.10 -45.14
C LEU A 228 -14.82 9.27 -45.92
N ASP A 229 -16.05 9.61 -45.66
CA ASP A 229 -16.65 10.87 -46.15
C ASP A 229 -15.96 12.08 -45.52
N GLY A 230 -16.14 13.26 -46.09
CA GLY A 230 -15.54 14.49 -45.58
C GLY A 230 -15.89 14.74 -44.12
N ASN A 231 -14.91 15.06 -43.31
CA ASN A 231 -15.00 15.29 -41.84
C ASN A 231 -15.58 14.12 -41.04
N ALA A 232 -15.67 12.90 -41.62
CA ALA A 232 -16.19 11.73 -40.96
C ALA A 232 -15.16 11.03 -40.08
N MET A 233 -15.65 10.35 -39.06
CA MET A 233 -14.88 9.44 -38.23
C MET A 233 -15.51 8.04 -38.27
N ARG A 234 -14.68 7.02 -38.34
CA ARG A 234 -15.13 5.63 -38.35
C ARG A 234 -14.24 4.76 -37.45
N THR A 235 -14.88 3.97 -36.58
CA THR A 235 -14.16 2.98 -35.76
C THR A 235 -13.84 1.75 -36.60
N LEU A 236 -12.55 1.40 -36.67
CA LEU A 236 -12.08 0.14 -37.22
C LEU A 236 -11.87 -0.88 -36.09
N ARG A 237 -12.16 -2.14 -36.41
CA ARG A 237 -11.98 -3.26 -35.48
C ARG A 237 -11.28 -4.41 -36.17
N PHE A 238 -10.24 -4.92 -35.54
CA PHE A 238 -9.47 -6.06 -36.00
C PHE A 238 -9.58 -7.16 -34.96
N ASP A 239 -10.05 -8.33 -35.36
CA ASP A 239 -10.15 -9.49 -34.48
C ASP A 239 -9.73 -10.79 -35.23
N LYS A 240 -9.54 -11.86 -34.49
CA LYS A 240 -9.06 -13.15 -35.03
C LYS A 240 -9.94 -13.75 -36.12
N ARG A 241 -11.23 -13.36 -36.24
CA ARG A 241 -12.14 -13.90 -37.29
C ARG A 241 -11.75 -13.47 -38.67
N TYR A 242 -11.25 -12.23 -38.79
CA TYR A 242 -10.83 -11.64 -40.06
C TYR A 242 -9.30 -11.51 -40.15
N PHE A 243 -8.60 -11.52 -39.03
CA PHE A 243 -7.14 -11.41 -38.91
C PHE A 243 -6.59 -12.52 -38.02
N PRO A 244 -6.51 -13.78 -38.56
CA PRO A 244 -6.06 -14.96 -37.78
C PRO A 244 -4.67 -14.79 -37.15
N GLN A 245 -3.80 -13.94 -37.73
CA GLN A 245 -2.46 -13.63 -37.21
C GLN A 245 -2.49 -12.90 -35.86
N LEU A 246 -3.66 -12.37 -35.42
CA LEU A 246 -3.87 -11.83 -34.07
C LEU A 246 -4.02 -12.92 -33.00
N CYS A 247 -4.01 -14.20 -33.40
CA CYS A 247 -3.78 -15.32 -32.49
C CYS A 247 -2.27 -15.56 -32.34
N ILE A 248 -1.74 -15.27 -31.16
CA ILE A 248 -0.31 -15.46 -30.87
C ILE A 248 -0.13 -16.74 -30.07
N ASN A 249 0.66 -17.67 -30.61
CA ASN A 249 1.02 -18.89 -29.92
C ASN A 249 2.27 -18.67 -29.07
N ASN A 250 2.30 -19.25 -27.87
CA ASN A 250 3.38 -19.10 -26.90
C ASN A 250 3.79 -17.63 -26.69
N PRO A 251 2.83 -16.75 -26.32
CA PRO A 251 3.11 -15.33 -26.12
C PRO A 251 4.08 -15.12 -24.96
N ARG A 252 4.88 -14.07 -25.04
CA ARG A 252 5.62 -13.56 -23.90
C ARG A 252 4.64 -12.80 -23.01
N LEU A 253 4.22 -13.42 -21.91
CA LEU A 253 3.24 -12.83 -21.03
C LEU A 253 3.84 -11.71 -20.17
N TRP A 254 3.05 -10.70 -19.86
CA TRP A 254 3.36 -9.72 -18.84
C TRP A 254 2.99 -10.29 -17.46
N TRP A 255 3.92 -10.19 -16.52
CA TRP A 255 3.75 -10.65 -15.14
C TRP A 255 4.11 -9.57 -14.15
N PRO A 256 3.46 -9.53 -12.98
CA PRO A 256 3.87 -8.68 -11.88
C PRO A 256 5.16 -9.20 -11.22
N ASN A 257 5.87 -8.29 -10.57
CA ASN A 257 7.09 -8.58 -9.83
C ASN A 257 6.91 -9.77 -8.88
N GLY A 258 7.85 -10.71 -8.91
CA GLY A 258 7.80 -11.97 -8.14
C GLY A 258 7.11 -13.13 -8.84
N TYR A 259 6.33 -12.90 -9.91
CA TYR A 259 5.57 -13.94 -10.63
C TYR A 259 6.13 -14.28 -12.01
N GLY A 260 6.94 -13.42 -12.58
CA GLY A 260 7.57 -13.63 -13.90
C GLY A 260 8.09 -12.32 -14.49
N GLU A 261 8.43 -12.37 -15.78
CA GLU A 261 8.98 -11.21 -16.50
C GLU A 261 7.86 -10.29 -16.99
N PRO A 262 8.00 -8.96 -16.85
CA PRO A 262 7.04 -7.98 -17.34
C PRO A 262 7.22 -7.70 -18.83
N ASN A 263 6.98 -8.70 -19.67
CA ASN A 263 7.22 -8.60 -21.12
C ASN A 263 6.24 -7.62 -21.79
N LEU A 264 6.79 -6.72 -22.59
CA LEU A 264 6.05 -5.74 -23.35
C LEU A 264 6.13 -6.01 -24.85
N TYR A 265 5.11 -5.53 -25.55
CA TYR A 265 4.98 -5.46 -26.99
C TYR A 265 4.72 -4.01 -27.39
N SER A 266 5.06 -3.66 -28.63
CA SER A 266 4.60 -2.45 -29.26
C SER A 266 3.75 -2.74 -30.49
N CYS A 267 2.81 -1.88 -30.80
CA CYS A 267 2.07 -1.88 -32.04
C CYS A 267 2.22 -0.51 -32.70
N ARG A 268 2.87 -0.50 -33.86
CA ARG A 268 2.96 0.68 -34.70
C ARG A 268 1.78 0.70 -35.67
N PHE A 269 0.96 1.72 -35.55
CA PHE A 269 -0.13 2.01 -36.48
C PHE A 269 0.31 3.04 -37.50
N GLU A 270 0.01 2.79 -38.77
CA GLU A 270 0.18 3.75 -39.84
C GLU A 270 -1.13 3.88 -40.63
N VAL A 271 -1.50 5.11 -40.97
CA VAL A 271 -2.57 5.35 -41.94
C VAL A 271 -1.98 6.03 -43.18
N LYS A 272 -2.27 5.44 -44.31
CA LYS A 272 -1.82 5.94 -45.63
C LYS A 272 -3.00 6.41 -46.45
N VAL A 273 -2.80 7.52 -47.18
CA VAL A 273 -3.68 8.05 -48.19
C VAL A 273 -2.84 8.19 -49.46
N ASP A 274 -3.28 7.62 -50.57
CA ASP A 274 -2.56 7.63 -51.85
C ASP A 274 -1.07 7.19 -51.69
N ASP A 275 -0.85 6.08 -50.97
CA ASP A 275 0.46 5.50 -50.62
C ASP A 275 1.36 6.39 -49.73
N THR A 276 0.93 7.58 -49.38
CA THR A 276 1.64 8.51 -48.46
C THR A 276 1.20 8.32 -47.01
N VAL A 277 2.15 8.24 -46.10
CA VAL A 277 1.86 8.13 -44.66
C VAL A 277 1.24 9.45 -44.19
N SER A 278 -0.05 9.40 -43.85
CA SER A 278 -0.79 10.53 -43.24
C SER A 278 -0.42 10.72 -41.79
N GLN A 279 -0.45 9.63 -41.02
CA GLN A 279 -0.01 9.61 -39.60
C GLN A 279 0.57 8.25 -39.24
N SER A 280 1.48 8.27 -38.27
CA SER A 280 2.00 7.08 -37.58
C SER A 280 1.90 7.29 -36.07
N GLN A 281 1.53 6.25 -35.35
CA GLN A 281 1.42 6.24 -33.88
C GLN A 281 1.86 4.89 -33.34
N GLU A 282 2.59 4.86 -32.22
CA GLU A 282 2.99 3.63 -31.55
C GLU A 282 2.30 3.50 -30.21
N VAL A 283 1.90 2.30 -29.85
CA VAL A 283 1.27 1.94 -28.57
C VAL A 283 2.00 0.77 -27.96
N THR A 284 2.47 0.93 -26.73
CA THR A 284 3.03 -0.15 -25.91
C THR A 284 1.90 -0.88 -25.19
N PHE A 285 1.99 -2.20 -25.10
CA PHE A 285 1.03 -3.03 -24.36
C PHE A 285 1.68 -4.31 -23.83
N GLY A 286 1.01 -4.99 -22.92
CA GLY A 286 1.44 -6.30 -22.42
C GLY A 286 0.36 -7.35 -22.66
N ILE A 287 0.76 -8.58 -22.98
CA ILE A 287 -0.17 -9.69 -23.12
C ILE A 287 -0.40 -10.31 -21.75
N ARG A 288 -1.58 -10.10 -21.19
CA ARG A 288 -2.01 -10.61 -19.89
C ARG A 288 -3.53 -10.70 -19.81
N GLN A 289 -4.04 -11.40 -18.83
CA GLN A 289 -5.47 -11.41 -18.49
C GLN A 289 -5.63 -11.36 -16.98
N TYR A 290 -6.39 -10.37 -16.51
CA TYR A 290 -6.84 -10.29 -15.11
C TYR A 290 -8.15 -11.05 -14.93
N SER A 291 -8.34 -11.60 -13.75
CA SER A 291 -9.64 -12.06 -13.24
C SER A 291 -9.70 -11.88 -11.72
N TYR A 292 -10.89 -11.90 -11.17
CA TYR A 292 -11.13 -11.52 -9.78
C TYR A 292 -12.22 -12.38 -9.18
N ASP A 293 -12.17 -12.57 -7.87
CA ASP A 293 -13.30 -13.08 -7.08
C ASP A 293 -13.33 -12.43 -5.68
N LYS A 294 -14.36 -12.74 -4.93
CA LYS A 294 -14.57 -12.29 -3.54
C LYS A 294 -14.99 -13.48 -2.67
N ASN A 295 -14.26 -14.56 -2.82
CA ASN A 295 -14.50 -15.75 -2.02
C ASN A 295 -14.25 -15.42 -0.54
N ASP A 296 -15.09 -15.97 0.32
CA ASP A 296 -15.04 -15.76 1.78
C ASP A 296 -14.98 -14.28 2.19
N ASN A 297 -15.66 -13.41 1.40
CA ASN A 297 -15.69 -11.97 1.57
C ASN A 297 -14.31 -11.29 1.49
N THR A 298 -13.34 -11.93 0.84
CA THR A 298 -11.99 -11.41 0.63
C THR A 298 -11.74 -11.20 -0.86
N PHE A 299 -11.27 -10.02 -1.24
CA PHE A 299 -10.99 -9.68 -2.64
C PHE A 299 -9.70 -10.34 -3.13
N HIS A 300 -9.80 -11.09 -4.20
CA HIS A 300 -8.67 -11.78 -4.83
C HIS A 300 -8.41 -11.28 -6.25
N ILE A 301 -7.14 -11.12 -6.58
CA ILE A 301 -6.68 -10.77 -7.92
C ILE A 301 -5.92 -11.94 -8.52
N TYR A 302 -6.28 -12.30 -9.74
CA TYR A 302 -5.59 -13.31 -10.54
C TYR A 302 -5.01 -12.65 -11.79
N ILE A 303 -3.83 -13.05 -12.16
CA ILE A 303 -3.24 -12.68 -13.44
C ILE A 303 -2.81 -13.95 -14.20
N ASN A 304 -3.19 -14.04 -15.45
CA ASN A 304 -2.88 -15.20 -16.31
C ASN A 304 -3.29 -16.54 -15.66
N GLY A 305 -4.37 -16.51 -14.85
CA GLY A 305 -4.89 -17.66 -14.11
C GLY A 305 -4.08 -18.06 -12.87
N VAL A 306 -3.22 -17.16 -12.36
CA VAL A 306 -2.48 -17.34 -11.09
C VAL A 306 -2.98 -16.34 -10.07
N PRO A 307 -3.37 -16.78 -8.85
CA PRO A 307 -3.69 -15.85 -7.77
C PRO A 307 -2.42 -15.10 -7.34
N VAL A 308 -2.57 -13.80 -7.09
CA VAL A 308 -1.47 -12.92 -6.67
C VAL A 308 -1.72 -12.46 -5.24
N PHE A 309 -0.83 -12.84 -4.33
CA PHE A 309 -0.81 -12.23 -3.01
C PHE A 309 -0.23 -10.83 -3.14
N VAL A 310 -1.03 -9.81 -2.89
CA VAL A 310 -0.62 -8.43 -3.07
C VAL A 310 0.30 -8.01 -1.91
N LYS A 311 1.47 -7.53 -2.27
CA LYS A 311 2.44 -6.87 -1.37
C LYS A 311 2.74 -5.51 -2.00
N GLY A 312 2.29 -4.45 -1.36
CA GLY A 312 2.36 -3.16 -2.02
C GLY A 312 2.29 -1.97 -1.07
N ALA A 313 2.16 -0.81 -1.67
CA ALA A 313 2.04 0.44 -0.95
C ALA A 313 1.11 1.42 -1.65
N ASN A 314 0.57 2.33 -0.87
CA ASN A 314 -0.10 3.51 -1.39
C ASN A 314 0.92 4.58 -1.77
N TRP A 315 0.52 5.43 -2.67
CA TRP A 315 1.30 6.52 -3.21
C TRP A 315 0.35 7.72 -3.42
N GLY A 316 0.55 8.79 -2.64
CA GLY A 316 -0.29 9.97 -2.73
C GLY A 316 0.07 10.82 -3.96
N MET A 317 1.13 11.60 -3.88
CA MET A 317 1.69 12.30 -5.03
C MET A 317 3.17 11.90 -5.21
N PRO A 318 3.69 11.92 -6.44
CA PRO A 318 5.11 11.63 -6.64
C PRO A 318 6.01 12.69 -6.01
N GLU A 319 5.56 13.96 -6.06
CA GLU A 319 6.22 15.13 -5.48
C GLU A 319 5.19 16.26 -5.40
N TYR A 320 5.12 16.98 -4.27
CA TYR A 320 4.01 17.90 -3.94
C TYR A 320 3.87 19.12 -4.86
N MET A 321 4.94 19.54 -5.57
CA MET A 321 4.92 20.61 -6.57
C MET A 321 4.91 20.12 -8.02
N LEU A 322 4.71 18.80 -8.23
CA LEU A 322 4.69 18.12 -9.53
C LEU A 322 5.99 18.24 -10.32
N ARG A 323 7.15 18.19 -9.64
CA ARG A 323 8.47 18.28 -10.27
C ARG A 323 9.03 16.93 -10.70
N CYS A 324 8.45 15.82 -10.25
CA CYS A 324 8.86 14.45 -10.62
C CYS A 324 8.61 14.20 -12.11
N ARG A 325 9.62 13.79 -12.87
CA ARG A 325 9.54 13.53 -14.31
C ARG A 325 10.52 12.44 -14.77
N GLY A 326 10.19 11.82 -15.91
CA GLY A 326 11.11 10.96 -16.66
C GLY A 326 11.73 9.84 -15.82
N GLU A 327 13.08 9.83 -15.79
CA GLU A 327 13.86 8.81 -15.05
C GLU A 327 13.59 8.79 -13.54
N GLU A 328 13.09 9.86 -12.97
CA GLU A 328 12.75 9.90 -11.55
C GLU A 328 11.55 9.01 -11.23
N TYR A 329 10.58 8.91 -12.13
CA TYR A 329 9.50 7.91 -12.00
C TYR A 329 10.05 6.49 -12.08
N ASP A 330 10.96 6.24 -12.99
CA ASP A 330 11.59 4.92 -13.11
C ASP A 330 12.33 4.53 -11.84
N LEU A 331 13.10 5.46 -11.25
CA LEU A 331 13.78 5.27 -9.97
C LEU A 331 12.80 4.94 -8.83
N LYS A 332 11.74 5.73 -8.68
CA LYS A 332 10.75 5.53 -7.61
C LYS A 332 10.05 4.18 -7.73
N VAL A 333 9.63 3.81 -8.93
CA VAL A 333 8.98 2.52 -9.19
C VAL A 333 9.96 1.36 -9.00
N ASP A 334 11.22 1.50 -9.42
CA ASP A 334 12.27 0.49 -9.19
C ASP A 334 12.57 0.30 -7.70
N LEU A 335 12.52 1.35 -6.88
CA LEU A 335 12.63 1.21 -5.43
C LEU A 335 11.51 0.34 -4.85
N HIS A 336 10.28 0.50 -5.34
CA HIS A 336 9.16 -0.37 -4.95
C HIS A 336 9.39 -1.82 -5.42
N ARG A 337 9.83 -2.02 -6.67
CA ARG A 337 10.19 -3.35 -7.20
C ARG A 337 11.29 -4.01 -6.36
N ARG A 338 12.31 -3.26 -5.95
CA ARG A 338 13.42 -3.77 -5.11
C ARG A 338 13.01 -4.09 -3.68
N MET A 339 11.90 -3.53 -3.19
CA MET A 339 11.25 -3.97 -1.95
C MET A 339 10.45 -5.26 -2.11
N ASN A 340 10.48 -5.89 -3.30
CA ASN A 340 9.66 -7.03 -3.66
C ASN A 340 8.15 -6.74 -3.67
N PHE A 341 7.76 -5.49 -3.80
CA PHE A 341 6.37 -5.11 -4.01
C PHE A 341 5.91 -5.48 -5.42
N ASN A 342 4.63 -5.76 -5.55
CA ASN A 342 4.00 -6.08 -6.82
C ASN A 342 2.82 -5.15 -7.17
N MET A 343 2.47 -4.21 -6.29
CA MET A 343 1.40 -3.25 -6.53
C MET A 343 1.70 -1.88 -5.89
N ILE A 344 1.30 -0.82 -6.59
CA ILE A 344 1.17 0.54 -6.08
C ILE A 344 -0.29 0.97 -6.23
N ARG A 345 -0.89 1.50 -5.18
CA ARG A 345 -2.15 2.22 -5.30
C ARG A 345 -1.87 3.69 -5.57
N ASN A 346 -2.31 4.17 -6.72
CA ASN A 346 -2.35 5.59 -7.05
C ASN A 346 -3.56 6.22 -6.34
N TRP A 347 -3.36 6.57 -5.07
CA TRP A 347 -4.40 7.11 -4.20
C TRP A 347 -4.98 8.39 -4.77
N LEU A 348 -6.31 8.47 -4.79
CA LEU A 348 -7.08 9.53 -5.45
C LEU A 348 -6.71 9.76 -6.93
N GLY A 349 -5.99 8.87 -7.58
CA GLY A 349 -5.61 9.00 -8.97
C GLY A 349 -4.81 10.26 -9.30
N VAL A 350 -4.11 10.84 -8.31
CA VAL A 350 -3.42 12.13 -8.43
C VAL A 350 -2.06 12.06 -9.11
N THR A 351 -1.58 10.89 -9.45
CA THR A 351 -0.47 10.72 -10.38
C THR A 351 -1.05 10.51 -11.77
N THR A 352 -0.90 11.51 -12.64
CA THR A 352 -1.51 11.53 -13.97
C THR A 352 -0.51 11.34 -15.09
N ASP A 353 0.79 11.40 -14.77
CA ASP A 353 1.88 11.35 -15.73
C ASP A 353 2.04 9.94 -16.33
N GLU A 354 2.11 9.86 -17.64
CA GLU A 354 2.22 8.60 -18.38
C GLU A 354 3.50 7.84 -18.04
N GLU A 355 4.57 8.58 -17.71
CA GLU A 355 5.86 8.05 -17.27
C GLU A 355 5.76 7.15 -16.04
N PHE A 356 4.81 7.42 -15.13
CA PHE A 356 4.54 6.55 -13.98
C PHE A 356 4.02 5.17 -14.42
N TYR A 357 3.02 5.15 -15.29
CA TYR A 357 2.44 3.89 -15.79
C TYR A 357 3.42 3.12 -16.66
N GLU A 358 4.19 3.82 -17.50
CA GLU A 358 5.26 3.21 -18.29
C GLU A 358 6.33 2.56 -17.41
N ALA A 359 6.73 3.21 -16.32
CA ALA A 359 7.66 2.63 -15.35
C ALA A 359 7.04 1.40 -14.66
N CYS A 360 5.77 1.46 -14.25
CA CYS A 360 5.06 0.31 -13.69
C CYS A 360 4.98 -0.86 -14.68
N ASP A 361 4.72 -0.58 -15.95
CA ASP A 361 4.72 -1.60 -17.02
C ASP A 361 6.07 -2.29 -17.16
N ARG A 362 7.18 -1.52 -17.18
CA ARG A 362 8.55 -2.04 -17.33
C ARG A 362 9.01 -2.84 -16.12
N HIS A 363 8.64 -2.41 -14.92
CA HIS A 363 9.08 -3.02 -13.67
C HIS A 363 8.14 -4.12 -13.13
N GLY A 364 7.01 -4.35 -13.78
CA GLY A 364 6.04 -5.34 -13.33
C GLY A 364 5.32 -4.94 -12.05
N ILE A 365 5.04 -3.66 -11.87
CA ILE A 365 4.27 -3.18 -10.72
C ILE A 365 2.81 -2.98 -11.15
N MET A 366 1.90 -3.74 -10.57
CA MET A 366 0.47 -3.53 -10.78
C MET A 366 0.04 -2.18 -10.19
N VAL A 367 -0.95 -1.56 -10.81
CA VAL A 367 -1.52 -0.30 -10.35
C VAL A 367 -2.99 -0.51 -9.97
N TRP A 368 -3.31 -0.17 -8.74
CA TRP A 368 -4.66 0.11 -8.27
C TRP A 368 -4.89 1.61 -8.45
N ASP A 369 -5.78 2.00 -9.34
CA ASP A 369 -5.89 3.38 -9.82
C ASP A 369 -7.23 4.00 -9.43
N ASP A 370 -7.19 4.92 -8.46
CA ASP A 370 -8.39 5.62 -7.99
C ASP A 370 -8.84 6.71 -8.97
N PHE A 371 -10.10 7.10 -8.87
CA PHE A 371 -10.60 8.37 -9.37
C PHE A 371 -10.61 9.43 -8.25
N TRP A 372 -10.85 10.67 -8.61
CA TRP A 372 -10.58 11.86 -7.79
C TRP A 372 -11.72 12.17 -6.80
N ILE A 373 -12.06 11.23 -5.94
CA ILE A 373 -13.07 11.36 -4.88
C ILE A 373 -12.52 10.78 -3.60
N ASN A 374 -12.74 11.47 -2.47
CA ASN A 374 -12.31 11.04 -1.15
C ASN A 374 -13.42 11.14 -0.11
N SER A 375 -13.84 10.02 0.46
CA SER A 375 -14.77 9.88 1.60
C SER A 375 -16.02 10.76 1.47
N ASN A 376 -16.64 10.80 0.29
CA ASN A 376 -17.47 11.93 -0.04
C ASN A 376 -18.97 11.64 -0.10
N PRO A 377 -19.78 12.29 0.74
CA PRO A 377 -21.23 12.21 0.65
C PRO A 377 -21.82 13.10 -0.47
N ASN A 378 -21.01 13.83 -1.23
CA ASN A 378 -21.48 14.83 -2.19
C ASN A 378 -21.04 14.48 -3.63
N LEU A 379 -21.85 14.85 -4.60
CA LEU A 379 -21.43 14.80 -6.00
C LEU A 379 -20.38 15.88 -6.31
N PRO A 380 -19.46 15.66 -7.26
CA PRO A 380 -18.65 16.73 -7.84
C PRO A 380 -19.53 17.91 -8.28
N TYR A 381 -19.02 19.14 -8.16
CA TYR A 381 -19.77 20.33 -8.57
C TYR A 381 -20.21 20.30 -10.02
N ASP A 382 -19.38 19.77 -10.91
CA ASP A 382 -19.71 19.51 -12.31
C ASP A 382 -19.46 18.03 -12.63
N ILE A 383 -20.50 17.22 -12.46
CA ILE A 383 -20.45 15.79 -12.71
C ILE A 383 -20.19 15.43 -14.18
N HIS A 384 -20.54 16.31 -15.12
CA HIS A 384 -20.29 16.07 -16.54
C HIS A 384 -18.83 16.27 -16.89
N VAL A 385 -18.21 17.34 -16.39
CA VAL A 385 -16.75 17.56 -16.52
C VAL A 385 -15.99 16.43 -15.83
N PHE A 386 -16.42 16.03 -14.62
CA PHE A 386 -15.84 14.91 -13.91
C PHE A 386 -15.90 13.61 -14.75
N ASN A 387 -17.11 13.26 -15.21
CA ASN A 387 -17.33 12.06 -16.01
C ASN A 387 -16.57 12.08 -17.35
N PHE A 388 -16.47 13.23 -17.98
CA PHE A 388 -15.64 13.39 -19.18
C PHE A 388 -14.18 13.06 -18.91
N ASN A 389 -13.62 13.56 -17.80
CA ASN A 389 -12.25 13.25 -17.38
C ASN A 389 -12.07 11.77 -17.03
N VAL A 390 -13.08 11.11 -16.43
CA VAL A 390 -13.08 9.66 -16.20
C VAL A 390 -12.91 8.90 -17.52
N VAL A 391 -13.68 9.27 -18.54
CA VAL A 391 -13.58 8.64 -19.88
C VAL A 391 -12.21 8.90 -20.51
N GLU A 392 -11.70 10.12 -20.41
CA GLU A 392 -10.35 10.47 -20.92
C GLU A 392 -9.26 9.67 -20.21
N LYS A 393 -9.31 9.55 -18.88
CA LYS A 393 -8.38 8.72 -18.11
C LYS A 393 -8.39 7.28 -18.60
N ILE A 394 -9.56 6.67 -18.70
CA ILE A 394 -9.68 5.28 -19.14
C ILE A 394 -9.11 5.10 -20.56
N LYS A 395 -9.48 5.94 -21.50
CA LYS A 395 -9.00 5.85 -22.89
C LYS A 395 -7.48 6.05 -23.00
N ARG A 396 -6.95 6.98 -22.22
CA ARG A 396 -5.51 7.28 -22.21
C ARG A 396 -4.70 6.13 -21.64
N LEU A 397 -5.18 5.47 -20.58
CA LEU A 397 -4.40 4.53 -19.79
C LEU A 397 -4.70 3.05 -20.08
N ARG A 398 -5.77 2.71 -20.77
CA ARG A 398 -6.26 1.33 -20.95
C ARG A 398 -5.29 0.37 -21.65
N ASN A 399 -4.26 0.86 -22.35
CA ASN A 399 -3.25 0.01 -22.97
C ASN A 399 -2.16 -0.43 -21.98
N HIS A 400 -2.01 0.24 -20.84
CA HIS A 400 -1.02 -0.14 -19.83
C HIS A 400 -1.38 -1.49 -19.19
N PRO A 401 -0.53 -2.52 -19.29
CA PRO A 401 -0.79 -3.82 -18.69
C PRO A 401 -0.78 -3.76 -17.15
N CYS A 402 -0.08 -2.81 -16.55
CA CYS A 402 0.06 -2.68 -15.10
C CYS A 402 -1.25 -2.36 -14.40
N ILE A 403 -2.20 -1.64 -15.02
CA ILE A 403 -3.45 -1.31 -14.36
C ILE A 403 -4.24 -2.59 -14.08
N ALA A 404 -4.49 -2.85 -12.78
CA ALA A 404 -5.19 -4.04 -12.32
C ALA A 404 -6.62 -3.72 -11.84
N VAL A 405 -6.82 -2.59 -11.18
CA VAL A 405 -8.12 -2.20 -10.58
C VAL A 405 -8.39 -0.73 -10.84
N TRP A 406 -9.63 -0.42 -11.19
CA TRP A 406 -10.16 0.95 -11.19
C TRP A 406 -10.97 1.16 -9.92
N CYS A 407 -10.65 2.19 -9.12
CA CYS A 407 -11.35 2.45 -7.86
C CYS A 407 -12.15 3.75 -7.92
N GLY A 408 -13.41 3.68 -7.52
CA GLY A 408 -14.36 4.79 -7.65
C GLY A 408 -14.13 5.92 -6.67
N ASP A 409 -14.00 5.59 -5.40
CA ASP A 409 -13.90 6.53 -4.28
C ASP A 409 -12.97 5.97 -3.19
N ASN A 410 -12.20 6.83 -2.58
CA ASN A 410 -11.48 6.47 -1.37
C ASN A 410 -12.44 6.41 -0.18
N GLU A 411 -12.49 5.26 0.52
CA GLU A 411 -13.23 5.01 1.77
C GLU A 411 -14.76 5.17 1.71
N SER A 412 -15.34 5.45 0.57
CA SER A 412 -16.80 5.47 0.39
C SER A 412 -17.20 5.13 -1.05
N ASN A 413 -18.49 5.15 -1.35
CA ASN A 413 -18.98 4.92 -2.70
C ASN A 413 -19.28 6.24 -3.40
N PRO A 414 -18.92 6.39 -4.70
CA PRO A 414 -19.36 7.53 -5.48
C PRO A 414 -20.88 7.65 -5.43
N GLN A 415 -21.40 8.87 -5.24
CA GLN A 415 -22.85 9.07 -5.14
C GLN A 415 -23.54 8.82 -6.49
N PRO A 416 -24.76 8.25 -6.49
CA PRO A 416 -25.56 8.12 -7.71
C PRO A 416 -25.84 9.51 -8.34
N PRO A 417 -25.81 9.64 -9.69
CA PRO A 417 -25.64 8.58 -10.69
C PRO A 417 -24.18 8.24 -11.03
N LEU A 418 -23.21 8.88 -10.39
CA LEU A 418 -21.81 8.86 -10.80
C LEU A 418 -21.20 7.45 -10.72
N GLU A 419 -21.48 6.67 -9.66
CA GLU A 419 -21.01 5.28 -9.56
C GLU A 419 -21.45 4.45 -10.78
N GLY A 420 -22.72 4.55 -11.15
CA GLY A 420 -23.24 3.84 -12.32
C GLY A 420 -22.61 4.30 -13.64
N TRP A 421 -22.31 5.60 -13.78
CA TRP A 421 -21.62 6.13 -14.96
C TRP A 421 -20.16 5.63 -15.03
N MET A 422 -19.46 5.61 -13.92
CA MET A 422 -18.08 5.11 -13.85
C MET A 422 -18.01 3.63 -14.23
N ALA A 423 -18.88 2.79 -13.65
CA ALA A 423 -18.98 1.37 -13.98
C ALA A 423 -19.28 1.16 -15.48
N GLU A 424 -20.22 1.91 -16.05
CA GLU A 424 -20.56 1.84 -17.47
C GLU A 424 -19.42 2.34 -18.37
N ASN A 425 -18.69 3.37 -17.98
CA ASN A 425 -17.54 3.88 -18.72
C ASN A 425 -16.41 2.83 -18.77
N ILE A 426 -16.13 2.16 -17.64
CA ILE A 426 -15.13 1.10 -17.60
C ILE A 426 -15.58 -0.07 -18.47
N ARG A 427 -16.84 -0.48 -18.39
CA ARG A 427 -17.38 -1.52 -19.27
C ARG A 427 -17.26 -1.15 -20.75
N THR A 428 -17.51 0.09 -21.10
CA THR A 428 -17.55 0.59 -22.49
C THR A 428 -16.15 0.85 -23.05
N PHE A 429 -15.29 1.54 -22.31
CA PHE A 429 -14.02 2.05 -22.81
C PHE A 429 -12.81 1.23 -22.38
N ASP A 430 -12.96 0.32 -21.40
CA ASP A 430 -11.97 -0.68 -20.98
C ASP A 430 -12.43 -2.11 -21.25
N GLY A 431 -13.65 -2.29 -21.80
CA GLY A 431 -14.22 -3.59 -22.13
C GLY A 431 -14.60 -4.47 -20.94
N GLY A 432 -14.50 -3.96 -19.72
CA GLY A 432 -14.65 -4.73 -18.49
C GLY A 432 -13.51 -5.71 -18.24
N ASP A 433 -12.35 -5.47 -18.85
CA ASP A 433 -11.16 -6.33 -18.69
C ASP A 433 -10.51 -6.15 -17.31
N ARG A 434 -10.81 -5.04 -16.62
CA ARG A 434 -10.39 -4.74 -15.26
C ARG A 434 -11.60 -4.54 -14.35
N TYR A 435 -11.41 -4.88 -13.08
CA TYR A 435 -12.45 -4.73 -12.08
C TYR A 435 -12.69 -3.26 -11.74
N PHE A 436 -13.95 -2.88 -11.58
CA PHE A 436 -14.35 -1.63 -10.97
C PHE A 436 -14.69 -1.87 -9.50
N GLN A 437 -13.85 -1.41 -8.61
CA GLN A 437 -14.08 -1.38 -7.17
C GLN A 437 -14.65 -0.03 -6.80
N ALA A 438 -15.90 0.04 -6.41
CA ALA A 438 -16.55 1.32 -6.12
C ALA A 438 -15.92 2.04 -4.91
N ASN A 439 -15.43 1.28 -3.94
CA ASN A 439 -15.01 1.72 -2.61
C ASN A 439 -13.69 1.05 -2.22
N SER A 440 -12.73 1.80 -1.70
CA SER A 440 -11.44 1.25 -1.26
C SER A 440 -11.43 0.64 0.14
N HIS A 441 -12.57 0.65 0.85
CA HIS A 441 -12.66 0.30 2.28
C HIS A 441 -13.57 -0.91 2.55
N ALA A 442 -14.46 -1.26 1.66
CA ALA A 442 -15.50 -2.26 1.84
C ALA A 442 -15.58 -3.19 0.62
N ASP A 443 -16.55 -4.12 0.64
CA ASP A 443 -16.86 -5.02 -0.46
C ASP A 443 -15.69 -5.96 -0.80
N GLY A 444 -15.30 -6.77 0.17
CA GLY A 444 -14.18 -7.70 0.07
C GLY A 444 -12.83 -7.13 0.50
N LEU A 445 -12.82 -5.88 0.99
CA LEU A 445 -11.64 -5.19 1.49
C LEU A 445 -11.73 -4.96 2.99
N THR A 446 -10.59 -4.85 3.66
CA THR A 446 -10.50 -4.62 5.11
C THR A 446 -9.82 -3.29 5.47
N GLY A 447 -9.72 -2.38 4.54
CA GLY A 447 -9.10 -1.14 4.63
C GLY A 447 -9.45 -0.20 5.27
N SER A 448 -9.29 0.86 6.02
CA SER A 448 -8.13 1.72 6.13
C SER A 448 -7.70 1.85 7.60
N GLY A 449 -6.45 2.03 7.85
CA GLY A 449 -5.82 2.02 9.19
C GLY A 449 -5.26 0.62 9.48
N MET A 450 -4.62 0.39 10.56
CA MET A 450 -4.18 1.22 11.68
C MET A 450 -3.16 2.29 11.26
N TRP A 451 -3.12 3.39 12.02
CA TRP A 451 -2.27 4.55 11.73
C TRP A 451 -1.19 4.77 12.80
N LYS A 452 -0.89 3.76 13.58
CA LYS A 452 0.00 3.80 14.73
C LYS A 452 1.09 2.76 14.63
N ALA A 453 2.23 3.03 15.25
CA ALA A 453 3.21 1.99 15.50
C ALA A 453 2.74 1.07 16.63
N PHE A 454 2.77 -0.21 16.41
CA PHE A 454 2.45 -1.22 17.41
C PHE A 454 3.65 -2.13 17.66
N ASP A 455 3.66 -2.78 18.80
CA ASP A 455 4.54 -3.90 19.06
C ASP A 455 4.37 -4.95 17.95
N PRO A 456 5.44 -5.54 17.39
CA PRO A 456 5.36 -6.49 16.29
C PRO A 456 4.35 -7.63 16.49
N ARG A 457 4.22 -8.11 17.73
CA ARG A 457 3.26 -9.15 18.09
C ARG A 457 1.81 -8.79 17.75
N TYR A 458 1.47 -7.51 17.81
CA TYR A 458 0.11 -7.03 17.58
C TYR A 458 -0.40 -7.37 16.17
N TYR A 459 0.48 -7.36 15.16
CA TYR A 459 0.10 -7.66 13.77
C TYR A 459 -0.19 -9.14 13.50
N PHE A 460 -0.02 -10.01 14.49
CA PHE A 460 -0.32 -11.44 14.43
C PHE A 460 -1.53 -11.85 15.29
N LEU A 461 -2.22 -10.88 15.89
CA LEU A 461 -3.43 -11.14 16.66
C LEU A 461 -4.66 -11.22 15.73
N GLU A 462 -5.68 -11.96 16.15
CA GLU A 462 -6.91 -12.20 15.38
C GLU A 462 -7.59 -10.93 14.85
N TYR A 463 -7.52 -9.85 15.62
CA TYR A 463 -8.03 -8.53 15.24
C TYR A 463 -6.93 -7.49 15.42
N PRO A 464 -6.09 -7.28 14.40
CA PRO A 464 -4.92 -6.41 14.53
C PRO A 464 -5.21 -4.97 14.95
N ASP A 465 -6.42 -4.48 14.73
CA ASP A 465 -6.87 -3.14 15.16
C ASP A 465 -7.63 -3.14 16.50
N GLY A 466 -7.75 -4.29 17.14
CA GLY A 466 -8.34 -4.45 18.47
C GLY A 466 -9.86 -4.39 18.50
N LEU A 467 -10.55 -4.46 17.36
CA LEU A 467 -12.02 -4.45 17.26
C LEU A 467 -12.54 -5.84 16.87
N GLU A 468 -12.58 -6.72 17.85
CA GLU A 468 -13.13 -8.06 17.68
C GLU A 468 -14.55 -8.04 17.11
N GLY A 469 -14.80 -8.90 16.12
CA GLY A 469 -16.10 -9.08 15.49
C GLY A 469 -16.41 -8.09 14.36
N ASP A 470 -15.50 -7.18 14.02
CA ASP A 470 -15.63 -6.35 12.83
C ASP A 470 -14.80 -6.94 11.65
N PRO A 471 -15.45 -7.63 10.70
CA PRO A 471 -14.74 -8.26 9.59
C PRO A 471 -14.04 -7.28 8.64
N ALA A 472 -14.42 -5.99 8.68
CA ALA A 472 -13.73 -4.96 7.92
C ALA A 472 -12.37 -4.57 8.52
N ARG A 473 -12.03 -5.11 9.68
CA ARG A 473 -10.82 -4.75 10.44
C ARG A 473 -9.87 -5.91 10.68
N GLY A 474 -10.18 -7.08 10.16
CA GLY A 474 -9.30 -8.24 10.16
C GLY A 474 -8.21 -8.16 9.08
N TRP A 475 -7.60 -9.29 8.77
CA TRP A 475 -6.57 -9.35 7.72
C TRP A 475 -7.13 -9.03 6.33
N GLY A 476 -7.73 -9.94 5.62
CA GLY A 476 -8.34 -9.73 4.32
C GLY A 476 -7.40 -9.14 3.25
N PHE A 477 -7.98 -8.33 2.36
CA PHE A 477 -7.22 -7.44 1.49
C PHE A 477 -7.19 -6.04 2.11
N ARG A 478 -6.08 -5.70 2.76
CA ARG A 478 -5.88 -4.43 3.46
C ARG A 478 -5.36 -3.38 2.49
N THR A 479 -6.19 -2.38 2.21
CA THR A 479 -5.83 -1.31 1.26
C THR A 479 -4.94 -0.25 1.85
N GLU A 480 -5.00 -0.04 3.17
CA GLU A 480 -4.19 0.96 3.87
C GLU A 480 -3.88 0.52 5.30
N ILE A 481 -2.63 0.58 5.68
CA ILE A 481 -2.13 0.40 7.05
C ILE A 481 -0.79 1.14 7.17
N GLY A 482 -0.57 1.90 8.22
CA GLY A 482 0.66 2.70 8.28
C GLY A 482 1.04 3.19 9.65
N THR A 483 2.23 3.78 9.73
CA THR A 483 2.80 4.35 10.94
C THR A 483 3.71 5.53 10.62
N ALA A 484 4.05 6.33 11.62
CA ALA A 484 5.15 7.27 11.51
C ALA A 484 6.44 6.53 11.12
N VAL A 485 7.25 7.16 10.29
CA VAL A 485 8.56 6.66 9.87
C VAL A 485 9.57 7.81 9.89
N MET A 486 10.36 7.87 10.94
CA MET A 486 11.40 8.85 11.07
C MET A 486 12.45 8.67 9.96
N PRO A 487 12.86 9.74 9.23
CA PRO A 487 13.94 9.64 8.26
C PRO A 487 15.29 9.41 8.95
N ASN A 488 16.32 9.13 8.16
CA ASN A 488 17.69 9.12 8.64
C ASN A 488 18.14 10.54 9.04
N TYR A 489 19.13 10.63 9.93
CA TYR A 489 19.63 11.90 10.43
C TYR A 489 20.09 12.84 9.32
N ASP A 490 20.84 12.30 8.32
CA ASP A 490 21.36 13.09 7.19
C ASP A 490 20.25 13.70 6.31
N SER A 491 19.08 13.09 6.27
CA SER A 491 17.91 13.65 5.58
C SER A 491 17.15 14.63 6.47
N PHE A 492 17.00 14.31 7.77
CA PHE A 492 16.32 15.17 8.73
C PHE A 492 16.92 16.58 8.78
N ILE A 493 18.24 16.69 8.81
CA ILE A 493 18.95 17.98 8.88
C ILE A 493 18.84 18.82 7.61
N LYS A 494 18.39 18.26 6.49
CA LYS A 494 18.19 18.99 5.22
C LYS A 494 16.97 19.89 5.23
N PHE A 495 15.94 19.51 5.98
CA PHE A 495 14.69 20.25 6.01
C PHE A 495 14.36 20.87 7.36
N MET A 496 14.98 20.42 8.45
CA MET A 496 14.72 20.92 9.80
C MET A 496 15.73 22.00 10.20
N PRO A 497 15.30 23.21 10.59
CA PRO A 497 16.19 24.24 11.12
C PRO A 497 16.93 23.74 12.35
N ARG A 498 18.21 24.14 12.50
CA ARG A 498 19.07 23.60 13.54
C ARG A 498 18.55 23.83 14.96
N GLU A 499 17.94 24.97 15.21
CA GLU A 499 17.30 25.33 16.49
C GLU A 499 16.14 24.44 16.88
N ASN A 500 15.53 23.78 15.90
CA ASN A 500 14.38 22.89 16.07
C ASN A 500 14.77 21.40 16.08
N TRP A 501 16.06 21.05 16.07
CA TRP A 501 16.47 19.63 15.99
C TRP A 501 16.09 18.86 17.26
N TRP A 502 16.33 19.43 18.44
CA TRP A 502 16.11 18.78 19.71
C TRP A 502 16.07 19.78 20.89
N PRO A 503 15.16 19.65 21.86
CA PRO A 503 14.04 18.69 21.89
C PRO A 503 12.98 19.02 20.85
N ARG A 504 12.05 18.08 20.62
CA ARG A 504 10.90 18.26 19.71
C ARG A 504 10.09 19.50 20.07
N ASP A 505 9.68 20.24 19.05
CA ASP A 505 8.85 21.44 19.14
C ASP A 505 7.78 21.49 18.02
N GLU A 506 7.14 22.64 17.83
CA GLU A 506 6.10 22.86 16.83
C GLU A 506 6.58 22.68 15.38
N MET A 507 7.88 22.84 15.08
CA MET A 507 8.40 22.59 13.74
C MET A 507 8.32 21.10 13.36
N TRP A 508 8.49 20.21 14.33
CA TRP A 508 8.26 18.77 14.11
C TRP A 508 6.80 18.47 13.75
N ASN A 509 5.87 19.14 14.44
CA ASN A 509 4.45 19.03 14.13
C ASN A 509 4.14 19.53 12.71
N PHE A 510 4.80 20.59 12.26
CA PHE A 510 4.68 21.08 10.89
C PHE A 510 5.12 20.04 9.84
N HIS A 511 6.14 19.23 10.15
CA HIS A 511 6.58 18.10 9.34
C HIS A 511 5.89 16.78 9.73
N TYR A 512 4.66 16.85 10.23
CA TYR A 512 3.75 15.73 10.49
C TYR A 512 4.19 14.77 11.60
N PHE A 513 4.92 15.26 12.61
CA PHE A 513 5.30 14.47 13.77
C PHE A 513 5.12 15.25 15.08
N GLY A 514 3.88 15.28 15.57
CA GLY A 514 3.51 16.02 16.78
C GLY A 514 2.03 15.93 17.08
N PRO A 515 1.53 16.68 18.09
CA PRO A 515 0.14 16.59 18.58
C PRO A 515 -0.94 16.92 17.56
N SER A 516 -0.62 17.77 16.57
CA SER A 516 -1.56 18.17 15.52
C SER A 516 -1.33 17.43 14.22
N ALA A 517 -0.32 16.56 14.15
CA ALA A 517 -0.11 15.71 13.01
C ALA A 517 -1.22 14.66 12.95
N ALA A 518 -1.96 14.63 11.85
CA ALA A 518 -3.03 13.66 11.70
C ALA A 518 -2.47 12.24 11.80
N ASN A 519 -3.18 11.36 12.45
CA ASN A 519 -2.99 9.92 12.51
C ASN A 519 -1.61 9.36 12.91
N ALA A 520 -0.52 10.15 12.86
CA ALA A 520 0.79 9.71 13.31
C ALA A 520 0.94 9.87 14.83
N ASP A 521 0.62 8.86 15.59
CA ASP A 521 0.71 8.87 17.05
C ASP A 521 2.17 8.85 17.51
N HIS A 522 2.76 10.05 17.59
CA HIS A 522 4.14 10.22 18.02
C HIS A 522 4.37 9.78 19.47
N VAL A 523 3.36 9.87 20.34
CA VAL A 523 3.46 9.46 21.75
C VAL A 523 3.64 7.94 21.84
N GLN A 524 2.84 7.19 21.11
CA GLN A 524 2.97 5.73 21.05
C GLN A 524 4.26 5.31 20.38
N TYR A 525 4.67 6.00 19.30
CA TYR A 525 5.93 5.76 18.62
C TYR A 525 7.13 5.93 19.57
N ASP A 526 7.17 7.06 20.33
CA ASP A 526 8.21 7.31 21.33
C ASP A 526 8.20 6.30 22.47
N ALA A 527 7.02 5.91 22.92
CA ALA A 527 6.88 4.90 23.98
C ALA A 527 7.46 3.55 23.54
N LEU A 528 7.18 3.10 22.32
CA LEU A 528 7.73 1.87 21.75
C LEU A 528 9.23 1.98 21.52
N LEU A 529 9.72 3.11 20.98
CA LEU A 529 11.14 3.36 20.80
C LEU A 529 11.90 3.30 22.14
N THR A 530 11.37 4.00 23.14
CA THR A 530 12.00 4.05 24.47
C THR A 530 11.95 2.67 25.16
N LYS A 531 10.84 1.96 25.08
CA LYS A 531 10.68 0.61 25.61
C LYS A 531 11.66 -0.38 24.97
N GLY A 532 11.79 -0.34 23.66
CA GLY A 532 12.63 -1.29 22.91
C GLY A 532 14.12 -0.98 22.97
N PHE A 533 14.49 0.30 22.93
CA PHE A 533 15.86 0.74 22.66
C PHE A 533 16.41 1.76 23.66
N GLY A 534 15.64 2.11 24.70
CA GLY A 534 16.00 3.12 25.68
C GLY A 534 15.78 4.55 25.19
N ALA A 535 15.64 5.51 26.13
CA ALA A 535 15.45 6.92 25.82
C ALA A 535 16.63 7.47 25.01
N PRO A 536 16.38 8.24 23.93
CA PRO A 536 17.44 8.85 23.14
C PRO A 536 18.01 10.10 23.84
N ASP A 537 19.31 10.36 23.62
CA ASP A 537 20.04 11.50 24.20
C ASP A 537 20.26 12.65 23.17
N GLY A 538 19.46 12.68 22.13
CA GLY A 538 19.52 13.70 21.08
C GLY A 538 19.02 13.20 19.75
N ILE A 539 18.97 14.11 18.75
CA ILE A 539 18.36 13.84 17.45
C ILE A 539 19.06 12.71 16.67
N GLU A 540 20.38 12.65 16.67
CA GLU A 540 21.12 11.63 15.93
C GLU A 540 20.82 10.23 16.49
N GLU A 541 20.85 10.10 17.81
CA GLU A 541 20.49 8.85 18.48
C GLU A 541 19.02 8.50 18.29
N TYR A 542 18.14 9.51 18.35
CA TYR A 542 16.72 9.33 18.06
C TYR A 542 16.51 8.76 16.66
N CYS A 543 17.08 9.37 15.63
CA CYS A 543 16.97 8.87 14.26
C CYS A 543 17.49 7.43 14.13
N ARG A 544 18.64 7.11 14.75
CA ARG A 544 19.23 5.76 14.70
C ARG A 544 18.35 4.71 15.37
N LYS A 545 17.82 4.99 16.56
CA LYS A 545 16.90 4.09 17.27
C LYS A 545 15.57 3.93 16.52
N ALA A 546 15.09 5.03 15.92
CA ALA A 546 13.89 5.02 15.11
C ALA A 546 14.00 4.07 13.89
N GLN A 547 15.20 3.93 13.28
CA GLN A 547 15.37 2.98 12.19
C GLN A 547 15.14 1.53 12.64
N LEU A 548 15.53 1.16 13.86
CA LEU A 548 15.27 -0.17 14.40
C LEU A 548 13.75 -0.41 14.57
N LEU A 549 13.03 0.56 15.13
CA LEU A 549 11.58 0.50 15.25
C LEU A 549 10.89 0.44 13.88
N ASN A 550 11.37 1.24 12.92
CA ASN A 550 10.84 1.24 11.55
C ASN A 550 11.01 -0.13 10.88
N ILE A 551 12.16 -0.82 11.07
CA ILE A 551 12.39 -2.19 10.58
C ILE A 551 11.35 -3.13 11.17
N GLN A 552 11.25 -3.16 12.51
CA GLN A 552 10.38 -4.10 13.22
C GLN A 552 8.91 -3.95 12.81
N THR A 553 8.42 -2.70 12.83
CA THR A 553 7.00 -2.42 12.58
C THR A 553 6.61 -2.73 11.14
N ASN A 554 7.40 -2.25 10.17
CA ASN A 554 7.07 -2.47 8.75
C ASN A 554 7.28 -3.92 8.32
N LYS A 555 8.25 -4.62 8.90
CA LYS A 555 8.41 -6.06 8.71
C LYS A 555 7.20 -6.83 9.22
N ALA A 556 6.78 -6.56 10.46
CA ALA A 556 5.67 -7.25 11.11
C ALA A 556 4.32 -7.01 10.43
N MET A 557 4.08 -5.83 9.84
CA MET A 557 2.88 -5.57 9.05
C MET A 557 2.72 -6.60 7.91
N TYR A 558 3.76 -6.82 7.13
CA TYR A 558 3.69 -7.79 6.02
C TYR A 558 3.70 -9.24 6.50
N GLU A 559 4.52 -9.57 7.50
CA GLU A 559 4.61 -10.93 8.03
C GLU A 559 3.28 -11.37 8.66
N GLY A 560 2.57 -10.49 9.37
CA GLY A 560 1.25 -10.77 9.91
C GLY A 560 0.22 -11.14 8.83
N TRP A 561 0.23 -10.46 7.67
CA TRP A 561 -0.63 -10.82 6.54
C TRP A 561 -0.16 -12.10 5.83
N LEU A 562 1.13 -12.33 5.73
CA LEU A 562 1.68 -13.57 5.16
C LEU A 562 1.41 -14.78 6.05
N ASP A 563 1.29 -14.58 7.36
CA ASP A 563 0.90 -15.63 8.32
C ASP A 563 -0.49 -16.20 8.01
N HIS A 564 -1.38 -15.35 7.48
CA HIS A 564 -2.76 -15.63 7.10
C HIS A 564 -2.97 -15.80 5.59
N MET A 565 -1.89 -15.98 4.83
CA MET A 565 -1.91 -16.07 3.37
C MET A 565 -2.89 -17.15 2.88
N TRP A 566 -3.94 -16.70 2.17
CA TRP A 566 -5.04 -17.49 1.59
C TRP A 566 -5.98 -18.18 2.59
N ASP A 567 -5.76 -18.05 3.89
CA ASP A 567 -6.76 -18.43 4.88
C ASP A 567 -7.83 -17.33 4.94
N ASP A 568 -7.45 -16.13 5.37
CA ASP A 568 -8.31 -14.97 5.43
C ASP A 568 -7.59 -13.68 5.00
N ALA A 569 -6.42 -13.77 4.38
CA ALA A 569 -5.67 -12.68 3.80
C ALA A 569 -5.30 -12.93 2.33
N SER A 570 -5.44 -11.91 1.49
CA SER A 570 -5.06 -11.94 0.07
C SER A 570 -4.10 -10.82 -0.34
N GLY A 571 -3.88 -9.84 0.52
CA GLY A 571 -2.96 -8.76 0.24
C GLY A 571 -2.94 -7.64 1.26
N ILE A 572 -1.88 -6.86 1.21
CA ILE A 572 -1.63 -5.71 2.08
C ILE A 572 -0.92 -4.60 1.31
N MET A 573 -1.38 -3.37 1.48
CA MET A 573 -0.75 -2.16 0.97
C MET A 573 -0.52 -1.17 2.11
N ILE A 574 0.74 -0.82 2.36
CA ILE A 574 1.05 0.16 3.41
C ILE A 574 0.70 1.58 2.96
N TRP A 575 0.33 2.40 3.90
CA TRP A 575 0.15 3.84 3.79
C TRP A 575 1.36 4.56 4.42
N MET A 576 2.34 5.10 3.66
CA MET A 576 2.55 5.07 2.20
C MET A 576 3.94 4.52 1.88
N GLY A 577 4.18 4.20 0.60
CA GLY A 577 5.49 3.72 0.15
C GLY A 577 6.54 4.81 0.07
N GLN A 578 6.14 6.06 -0.25
CA GLN A 578 7.07 7.19 -0.41
C GLN A 578 6.48 8.51 0.07
N SER A 579 7.33 9.42 0.46
CA SER A 579 6.95 10.77 0.84
C SER A 579 6.98 11.72 -0.36
N SER A 580 5.94 12.54 -0.52
CA SER A 580 5.91 13.60 -1.54
C SER A 580 6.46 14.93 -1.04
N TYR A 581 6.62 15.08 0.27
CA TYR A 581 7.10 16.26 0.98
C TYR A 581 8.04 15.83 2.12
N PRO A 582 9.09 16.58 2.47
CA PRO A 582 9.93 16.24 3.60
C PRO A 582 9.14 16.09 4.90
N SER A 583 8.98 14.88 5.39
CA SER A 583 8.13 14.57 6.54
C SER A 583 8.67 13.41 7.36
N MET A 584 8.05 13.16 8.51
CA MET A 584 8.40 12.07 9.43
C MET A 584 7.29 11.02 9.53
N VAL A 585 6.51 10.86 8.43
CA VAL A 585 5.39 9.93 8.36
C VAL A 585 5.39 9.14 7.05
N TRP A 586 4.87 7.92 7.11
CA TRP A 586 4.39 7.12 5.99
C TRP A 586 5.32 7.07 4.78
N GLN A 587 6.51 6.57 4.97
CA GLN A 587 7.52 6.48 3.93
C GLN A 587 8.42 5.25 4.15
N THR A 588 8.77 4.57 3.08
CA THR A 588 9.80 3.52 3.14
C THR A 588 11.16 4.10 2.76
N TYR A 589 11.19 5.01 1.82
CA TYR A 589 12.30 5.91 1.54
C TYR A 589 11.79 7.34 1.63
N ASP A 590 12.65 8.23 2.06
CA ASP A 590 12.28 9.62 2.31
C ASP A 590 12.28 10.49 1.04
N TYR A 591 11.88 11.75 1.20
CA TYR A 591 11.81 12.71 0.10
C TYR A 591 13.16 12.87 -0.66
N TYR A 592 14.28 12.67 0.00
CA TYR A 592 15.62 12.76 -0.57
C TYR A 592 16.17 11.43 -1.08
N TYR A 593 15.31 10.42 -1.22
CA TYR A 593 15.64 9.05 -1.66
C TYR A 593 16.54 8.25 -0.71
N ASP A 594 16.70 8.69 0.54
CA ASP A 594 17.39 7.89 1.53
C ASP A 594 16.50 6.76 2.05
N LEU A 595 17.06 5.56 2.14
CA LEU A 595 16.34 4.34 2.50
C LEU A 595 16.23 4.23 4.02
N THR A 596 15.01 4.27 4.54
CA THR A 596 14.75 4.14 5.97
C THR A 596 14.73 2.68 6.43
N GLY A 597 14.66 2.47 7.74
CA GLY A 597 14.43 1.13 8.31
C GLY A 597 13.15 0.47 7.79
N ALA A 598 12.11 1.27 7.47
CA ALA A 598 10.88 0.76 6.89
C ALA A 598 11.09 0.11 5.51
N TYR A 599 11.97 0.67 4.67
CA TYR A 599 12.36 0.06 3.41
C TYR A 599 12.95 -1.33 3.60
N TRP A 600 13.89 -1.47 4.53
CA TRP A 600 14.58 -2.73 4.78
C TRP A 600 13.67 -3.76 5.44
N GLY A 601 12.80 -3.33 6.36
CA GLY A 601 11.78 -4.20 6.97
C GLY A 601 10.80 -4.75 5.94
N ALA A 602 10.23 -3.88 5.10
CA ALA A 602 9.32 -4.26 4.03
C ALA A 602 10.00 -5.17 2.99
N LYS A 603 11.23 -4.82 2.57
CA LYS A 603 12.01 -5.61 1.61
C LYS A 603 12.24 -7.03 2.11
N SER A 604 12.61 -7.20 3.38
CA SER A 604 12.81 -8.51 3.99
C SER A 604 11.52 -9.32 4.00
N ALA A 605 10.44 -8.76 4.58
CA ALA A 605 9.16 -9.46 4.70
C ALA A 605 8.53 -9.82 3.34
N CYS A 606 8.79 -9.02 2.31
CA CYS A 606 8.21 -9.21 0.98
C CYS A 606 9.05 -10.09 0.05
N GLU A 607 10.11 -10.76 0.52
CA GLU A 607 10.85 -11.71 -0.31
C GLU A 607 9.90 -12.71 -0.99
N PRO A 608 10.17 -13.12 -2.23
CA PRO A 608 9.30 -14.08 -2.93
C PRO A 608 9.17 -15.43 -2.23
N LEU A 609 10.23 -15.86 -1.55
CA LEU A 609 10.26 -17.01 -0.66
C LEU A 609 10.83 -16.51 0.67
N HIS A 610 9.98 -16.41 1.70
CA HIS A 610 10.30 -15.71 2.94
C HIS A 610 10.10 -16.63 4.16
N ILE A 611 11.14 -16.75 5.01
CA ILE A 611 11.06 -17.43 6.29
C ILE A 611 10.82 -16.42 7.41
N PHE A 612 9.82 -16.67 8.27
CA PHE A 612 9.47 -15.76 9.35
C PHE A 612 8.96 -16.50 10.60
N TRP A 613 8.94 -15.77 11.71
CA TRP A 613 8.46 -16.24 13.00
C TRP A 613 7.19 -15.50 13.40
N ASN A 614 6.19 -16.29 13.85
CA ASN A 614 4.99 -15.75 14.47
C ASN A 614 5.23 -15.60 15.99
N PRO A 615 5.28 -14.37 16.52
CA PRO A 615 5.58 -14.12 17.94
C PRO A 615 4.43 -14.45 18.89
N VAL A 616 3.27 -14.86 18.38
CA VAL A 616 2.11 -15.26 19.20
C VAL A 616 2.11 -16.77 19.44
N THR A 617 2.43 -17.54 18.40
CA THR A 617 2.36 -19.00 18.40
C THR A 617 3.75 -19.68 18.48
N ASP A 618 4.82 -18.90 18.35
CA ASP A 618 6.19 -19.36 18.21
C ASP A 618 6.44 -20.24 16.97
N ALA A 619 5.48 -20.27 16.05
CA ALA A 619 5.60 -20.97 14.79
C ALA A 619 6.60 -20.28 13.86
N VAL A 620 7.41 -21.08 13.16
CA VAL A 620 8.23 -20.63 12.04
C VAL A 620 7.56 -21.08 10.75
N LYS A 621 7.26 -20.13 9.90
CA LYS A 621 6.58 -20.36 8.63
C LYS A 621 7.46 -19.93 7.44
N VAL A 622 7.16 -20.48 6.29
CA VAL A 622 7.74 -20.06 5.00
C VAL A 622 6.61 -19.69 4.06
N ALA A 623 6.55 -18.42 3.68
CA ALA A 623 5.65 -17.93 2.64
C ALA A 623 6.34 -18.03 1.28
N ASN A 624 5.73 -18.77 0.37
CA ASN A 624 6.11 -18.86 -1.04
C ASN A 624 5.09 -18.07 -1.86
N THR A 625 5.40 -16.85 -2.23
CA THR A 625 4.54 -16.00 -3.06
C THR A 625 4.87 -16.11 -4.55
N THR A 626 5.54 -17.18 -4.97
CA THR A 626 5.87 -17.43 -6.38
C THR A 626 4.94 -18.46 -7.02
N ALA A 627 4.96 -18.52 -8.34
CA ALA A 627 4.24 -19.54 -9.12
C ALA A 627 5.00 -20.87 -9.24
N ARG A 628 6.00 -21.14 -8.38
CA ARG A 628 6.84 -22.34 -8.44
C ARG A 628 6.84 -23.10 -7.13
N ASP A 629 6.81 -24.42 -7.22
CA ASP A 629 7.05 -25.32 -6.09
C ASP A 629 8.54 -25.40 -5.78
N PHE A 630 8.87 -25.52 -4.50
CA PHE A 630 10.23 -25.78 -4.03
C PHE A 630 10.23 -27.06 -3.20
N SER A 631 11.16 -27.97 -3.51
CA SER A 631 11.28 -29.24 -2.79
C SER A 631 12.62 -29.37 -2.09
N GLY A 632 12.64 -30.09 -0.96
CA GLY A 632 13.84 -30.37 -0.23
C GLY A 632 14.45 -29.15 0.47
N LEU A 633 13.65 -28.14 0.77
CA LEU A 633 14.07 -26.96 1.52
C LEU A 633 14.50 -27.36 2.94
N GLN A 634 15.45 -26.62 3.48
CA GLN A 634 15.85 -26.76 4.87
C GLN A 634 15.70 -25.43 5.61
N ALA A 635 14.85 -25.42 6.64
CA ALA A 635 14.75 -24.31 7.59
C ALA A 635 15.63 -24.58 8.81
N GLU A 636 16.30 -23.55 9.28
CA GLU A 636 17.09 -23.56 10.51
C GLU A 636 16.68 -22.38 11.39
N VAL A 637 16.45 -22.63 12.67
CA VAL A 637 16.35 -21.60 13.71
C VAL A 637 17.50 -21.72 14.68
N LYS A 638 18.07 -20.60 15.06
CA LYS A 638 19.02 -20.45 16.15
C LYS A 638 18.62 -19.27 17.03
N VAL A 639 18.75 -19.44 18.32
CA VAL A 639 18.50 -18.40 19.31
C VAL A 639 19.82 -18.06 20.01
N TYR A 640 20.04 -16.79 20.26
CA TYR A 640 21.25 -16.28 20.91
C TYR A 640 20.87 -15.36 22.06
N ASN A 641 21.62 -15.46 23.16
CA ASN A 641 21.52 -14.47 24.23
C ASN A 641 22.12 -13.14 23.86
N LEU A 642 21.89 -12.13 24.70
CA LEU A 642 22.36 -10.74 24.46
C LEU A 642 23.90 -10.68 24.29
N ASP A 643 24.67 -11.60 24.91
CA ASP A 643 26.12 -11.70 24.75
C ASP A 643 26.56 -12.39 23.44
N GLY A 644 25.61 -12.75 22.56
CA GLY A 644 25.86 -13.41 21.28
C GLY A 644 26.11 -14.91 21.36
N LYS A 645 25.99 -15.53 22.54
CA LYS A 645 26.12 -16.98 22.67
C LYS A 645 24.85 -17.71 22.23
N GLU A 646 25.01 -18.70 21.36
CA GLU A 646 23.91 -19.60 20.95
C GLU A 646 23.36 -20.35 22.15
N VAL A 647 22.03 -20.49 22.22
CA VAL A 647 21.29 -21.30 23.18
C VAL A 647 20.82 -22.57 22.48
N PRO A 648 21.60 -23.68 22.56
CA PRO A 648 21.35 -24.87 21.74
C PRO A 648 19.99 -25.52 21.96
N ALA A 649 19.40 -25.35 23.16
CA ALA A 649 18.08 -25.88 23.49
C ALA A 649 16.98 -25.42 22.49
N TYR A 650 17.14 -24.28 21.85
CA TYR A 650 16.19 -23.70 20.88
C TYR A 650 16.62 -23.92 19.44
N THR A 651 17.80 -24.44 19.16
CA THR A 651 18.24 -24.73 17.79
C THR A 651 17.42 -25.88 17.19
N ARG A 652 16.83 -25.61 16.02
CA ARG A 652 16.01 -26.59 15.27
C ARG A 652 16.39 -26.56 13.80
N ARG A 653 16.27 -27.71 13.15
CA ARG A 653 16.41 -27.85 11.69
C ARG A 653 15.36 -28.82 11.19
N VAL A 654 14.71 -28.47 10.08
CA VAL A 654 13.70 -29.31 9.45
C VAL A 654 13.86 -29.26 7.93
N ARG A 655 13.54 -30.37 7.26
CA ARG A 655 13.39 -30.43 5.81
C ARG A 655 11.92 -30.52 5.45
N PHE A 656 11.52 -29.77 4.43
CA PHE A 656 10.13 -29.71 3.98
C PHE A 656 10.06 -29.27 2.51
N ASP A 657 8.87 -29.33 1.95
CA ASP A 657 8.54 -28.81 0.63
C ASP A 657 7.62 -27.60 0.77
N SER A 658 7.78 -26.60 -0.08
CA SER A 658 6.92 -25.41 -0.14
C SER A 658 6.22 -25.36 -1.50
N PRO A 659 4.93 -25.69 -1.56
CA PRO A 659 4.14 -25.52 -2.78
C PRO A 659 4.11 -24.06 -3.21
N SER A 660 3.89 -23.85 -4.50
CA SER A 660 3.69 -22.50 -5.05
C SER A 660 2.53 -21.80 -4.38
N ASN A 661 2.71 -20.51 -4.12
CA ASN A 661 1.67 -19.61 -3.66
C ASN A 661 0.97 -20.09 -2.36
N THR A 662 1.78 -20.49 -1.36
CA THR A 662 1.31 -20.99 -0.04
C THR A 662 2.20 -20.48 1.09
N ALA A 663 1.65 -20.44 2.30
CA ALA A 663 2.43 -20.36 3.55
C ALA A 663 2.44 -21.72 4.24
N VAL A 664 3.60 -22.20 4.62
CA VAL A 664 3.80 -23.51 5.27
C VAL A 664 4.43 -23.31 6.64
N GLU A 665 3.77 -23.79 7.68
CA GLU A 665 4.40 -23.92 8.99
C GLU A 665 5.41 -25.08 8.97
N CYS A 666 6.66 -24.81 9.24
CA CYS A 666 7.72 -25.80 9.16
C CYS A 666 8.21 -26.29 10.54
N MET A 667 8.11 -25.47 11.58
CA MET A 667 8.47 -25.84 12.94
C MET A 667 7.93 -24.82 13.95
N THR A 668 8.00 -25.16 15.23
CA THR A 668 7.73 -24.25 16.35
C THR A 668 8.97 -24.10 17.22
N ILE A 669 9.28 -22.89 17.68
CA ILE A 669 10.35 -22.64 18.65
C ILE A 669 9.79 -22.94 20.04
N PRO A 670 10.41 -23.81 20.83
CA PRO A 670 9.83 -24.23 22.11
C PRO A 670 10.12 -23.21 23.22
N PHE A 671 9.71 -21.94 23.03
CA PHE A 671 9.84 -20.93 24.09
C PHE A 671 8.86 -21.18 25.23
N ALA A 672 7.63 -21.54 24.91
CA ALA A 672 6.63 -21.93 25.88
C ALA A 672 6.83 -23.42 26.19
N ARG A 673 7.45 -23.73 27.33
CA ARG A 673 7.41 -25.08 27.87
C ARG A 673 6.25 -25.14 28.82
N GLU A 674 5.31 -26.07 28.56
CA GLU A 674 4.32 -26.42 29.57
C GLU A 674 5.07 -27.00 30.79
N ARG A 675 4.80 -26.42 31.95
CA ARG A 675 5.30 -26.98 33.20
C ARG A 675 4.67 -28.34 33.42
N GLU A 676 5.46 -29.32 33.89
CA GLU A 676 4.93 -30.61 34.20
C GLU A 676 3.86 -30.53 35.31
N ILE A 677 2.72 -31.17 35.09
CA ILE A 677 1.69 -31.30 36.13
C ILE A 677 2.16 -32.40 37.11
N ILE A 678 2.71 -31.98 38.24
CA ILE A 678 3.25 -32.86 39.25
C ILE A 678 2.22 -33.34 40.27
N SER A 679 0.97 -32.86 40.19
CA SER A 679 -0.16 -33.22 41.05
C SER A 679 -1.02 -34.36 40.52
N LEU A 680 -0.84 -34.80 39.27
CA LEU A 680 -1.72 -35.80 38.66
C LEU A 680 -1.75 -37.10 39.45
N GLY A 681 -2.95 -37.51 39.93
CA GLY A 681 -3.16 -38.71 40.70
C GLY A 681 -2.52 -38.71 42.13
N LYS A 682 -2.05 -37.55 42.59
CA LYS A 682 -1.48 -37.42 43.95
C LYS A 682 -2.55 -37.36 45.04
N PRO A 683 -2.23 -37.82 46.26
CA PRO A 683 -3.17 -37.71 47.41
C PRO A 683 -3.58 -36.28 47.67
N THR A 684 -4.88 -36.10 47.80
CA THR A 684 -5.49 -34.78 47.96
C THR A 684 -6.37 -34.77 49.20
N TYR A 685 -6.33 -33.70 49.97
CA TYR A 685 -7.02 -33.51 51.24
C TYR A 685 -7.77 -32.18 51.21
N ALA A 686 -8.94 -32.16 51.84
CA ALA A 686 -9.76 -30.96 51.90
C ALA A 686 -10.35 -30.74 53.30
N SER A 687 -10.70 -29.51 53.59
CA SER A 687 -11.44 -29.13 54.82
C SER A 687 -12.83 -29.74 54.89
N SER A 688 -13.46 -29.91 53.74
CA SER A 688 -14.73 -30.60 53.54
C SER A 688 -14.90 -31.08 52.12
N SER A 689 -15.79 -32.02 51.89
CA SER A 689 -16.22 -32.48 50.57
C SER A 689 -17.69 -32.82 50.61
N GLU A 690 -18.42 -32.23 49.66
CA GLU A 690 -19.87 -32.48 49.46
C GLU A 690 -20.08 -33.03 48.04
N TYR A 691 -20.67 -34.24 47.98
CA TYR A 691 -21.04 -34.93 46.73
C TYR A 691 -19.86 -35.26 45.82
N SER A 692 -18.60 -35.20 46.31
CA SER A 692 -17.37 -35.39 45.53
C SER A 692 -16.24 -35.86 46.41
N SER A 693 -15.13 -36.30 45.80
CA SER A 693 -13.88 -36.63 46.47
C SER A 693 -12.85 -35.51 46.28
N PRO A 694 -11.98 -35.19 47.27
CA PRO A 694 -10.86 -34.29 47.04
C PRO A 694 -9.96 -34.74 45.89
N ALA A 695 -9.84 -36.06 45.71
CA ALA A 695 -9.03 -36.64 44.65
C ALA A 695 -9.55 -36.34 43.21
N ASP A 696 -10.84 -36.00 43.09
CA ASP A 696 -11.43 -35.63 41.79
C ASP A 696 -10.81 -34.39 41.20
N ALA A 697 -10.23 -33.50 42.01
CA ALA A 697 -9.50 -32.32 41.53
C ALA A 697 -8.10 -32.60 40.97
N THR A 698 -7.60 -33.82 41.10
CA THR A 698 -6.25 -34.17 40.62
C THR A 698 -6.22 -35.46 39.78
N ASP A 699 -7.40 -35.98 39.39
CA ASP A 699 -7.51 -37.25 38.66
C ASP A 699 -7.30 -37.09 37.13
N GLY A 700 -7.18 -35.86 36.66
CA GLY A 700 -6.94 -35.55 35.23
C GLY A 700 -8.17 -35.66 34.35
N LYS A 701 -9.39 -35.75 34.89
CA LYS A 701 -10.63 -35.82 34.14
C LYS A 701 -11.30 -34.45 34.08
N SER A 702 -12.05 -34.19 33.02
CA SER A 702 -12.78 -32.93 32.83
C SER A 702 -14.21 -32.98 33.37
N ASP A 703 -14.71 -34.13 33.76
CA ASP A 703 -16.10 -34.36 34.17
C ASP A 703 -16.24 -34.73 35.69
N THR A 704 -15.17 -34.75 36.42
CA THR A 704 -15.10 -34.94 37.88
C THR A 704 -14.62 -33.65 38.53
N ARG A 705 -15.05 -33.38 39.77
CA ARG A 705 -14.69 -32.15 40.48
C ARG A 705 -14.71 -32.34 42.00
N TRP A 706 -13.91 -31.57 42.73
CA TRP A 706 -14.08 -31.35 44.15
C TRP A 706 -15.06 -30.24 44.43
N SER A 707 -15.94 -30.42 45.46
CA SER A 707 -16.81 -29.38 45.96
C SER A 707 -16.76 -29.34 47.49
N SER A 708 -16.58 -28.16 48.07
CA SER A 708 -16.63 -27.92 49.52
C SER A 708 -18.05 -27.76 50.02
N ARG A 709 -18.25 -27.84 51.34
CA ARG A 709 -19.47 -27.29 51.98
C ARG A 709 -19.63 -25.79 51.75
N VAL A 710 -20.83 -25.28 51.98
CA VAL A 710 -21.18 -23.88 51.80
C VAL A 710 -20.64 -23.03 52.95
N ALA A 711 -19.32 -22.76 52.89
CA ALA A 711 -18.63 -21.92 53.88
C ALA A 711 -17.42 -21.24 53.27
N ASP A 712 -17.08 -20.06 53.79
CA ASP A 712 -15.76 -19.47 53.49
C ASP A 712 -14.69 -20.14 54.30
N ASN A 713 -13.39 -19.91 53.96
CA ASN A 713 -12.22 -20.48 54.62
C ASN A 713 -12.07 -22.00 54.42
N GLU A 714 -12.75 -22.56 53.42
CA GLU A 714 -12.50 -23.95 52.98
C GLU A 714 -11.19 -24.04 52.17
N TRP A 715 -10.60 -25.22 52.17
CA TRP A 715 -9.33 -25.43 51.51
C TRP A 715 -9.22 -26.83 50.90
N LEU A 716 -8.36 -26.92 49.87
CA LEU A 716 -7.93 -28.16 49.25
C LEU A 716 -6.42 -28.12 49.12
N TYR A 717 -5.71 -29.19 49.54
CA TYR A 717 -4.28 -29.30 49.29
C TYR A 717 -3.88 -30.68 48.70
N VAL A 718 -2.79 -30.66 47.94
CA VAL A 718 -2.18 -31.83 47.34
C VAL A 718 -0.91 -32.20 48.11
N ASP A 719 -0.70 -33.50 48.41
CA ASP A 719 0.56 -34.05 48.87
C ASP A 719 1.37 -34.59 47.69
N LEU A 720 2.40 -33.91 47.28
CA LEU A 720 3.28 -34.32 46.18
C LEU A 720 4.12 -35.56 46.48
N GLY A 721 4.09 -36.04 47.73
CA GLY A 721 4.81 -37.21 48.18
C GLY A 721 6.24 -36.94 48.68
N SER A 722 6.91 -35.98 48.10
CA SER A 722 8.23 -35.49 48.50
C SER A 722 8.34 -34.00 48.24
N LYS A 723 9.32 -33.36 48.84
CA LYS A 723 9.67 -31.97 48.54
C LYS A 723 10.17 -31.88 47.10
N GLN A 724 9.55 -31.03 46.31
CA GLN A 724 9.80 -30.80 44.88
C GLN A 724 9.74 -29.34 44.56
N PRO A 725 10.42 -28.87 43.51
CA PRO A 725 10.26 -27.51 43.02
C PRO A 725 8.85 -27.28 42.45
N VAL A 726 8.16 -26.28 42.98
CA VAL A 726 6.83 -25.85 42.58
C VAL A 726 6.94 -24.43 42.02
N GLY A 727 6.51 -24.21 40.76
CA GLY A 727 6.60 -22.94 40.09
C GLY A 727 5.23 -22.33 39.77
N GLY A 728 4.12 -22.98 40.09
CA GLY A 728 2.79 -22.47 39.84
C GLY A 728 1.67 -23.45 40.13
N VAL A 729 0.44 -23.00 39.89
CA VAL A 729 -0.75 -23.86 39.88
C VAL A 729 -1.67 -23.46 38.73
N ARG A 730 -2.42 -24.43 38.21
CA ARG A 730 -3.52 -24.19 37.29
C ARG A 730 -4.81 -24.64 37.94
N LEU A 731 -5.72 -23.71 38.19
CA LEU A 731 -7.03 -23.95 38.79
C LEU A 731 -8.08 -23.89 37.67
N ASN A 732 -8.90 -24.92 37.55
CA ASN A 732 -10.05 -24.93 36.68
C ASN A 732 -11.31 -24.82 37.55
N TRP A 733 -11.78 -23.59 37.75
CA TRP A 733 -12.93 -23.30 38.58
C TRP A 733 -14.24 -23.61 37.85
N GLU A 734 -15.12 -24.28 38.54
CA GLU A 734 -16.51 -24.42 38.17
C GLU A 734 -17.25 -23.10 38.47
N ALA A 735 -18.53 -22.95 38.12
CA ALA A 735 -19.34 -21.75 38.41
C ALA A 735 -19.30 -21.31 39.90
N SER A 736 -19.06 -22.24 40.81
CA SER A 736 -18.87 -21.99 42.24
C SER A 736 -17.38 -21.72 42.58
N TYR A 737 -16.86 -20.65 42.03
CA TYR A 737 -15.45 -20.25 42.10
C TYR A 737 -15.08 -19.52 43.40
N GLY A 738 -13.79 -19.43 43.69
CA GLY A 738 -13.25 -18.56 44.72
C GLY A 738 -13.10 -17.13 44.19
N LYS A 739 -13.86 -16.17 44.77
CA LYS A 739 -13.69 -14.74 44.45
C LYS A 739 -12.41 -14.21 45.08
N ALA A 740 -12.19 -14.55 46.35
CA ALA A 740 -10.93 -14.30 47.02
C ALA A 740 -10.35 -15.61 47.55
N TYR A 741 -9.09 -15.85 47.18
CA TYR A 741 -8.37 -17.05 47.66
C TYR A 741 -6.86 -16.81 47.61
N LYS A 742 -6.13 -17.74 48.21
CA LYS A 742 -4.69 -17.75 48.23
C LYS A 742 -4.13 -19.14 47.92
N ILE A 743 -2.94 -19.16 47.32
CA ILE A 743 -2.15 -20.37 47.17
C ILE A 743 -1.06 -20.35 48.20
N GLN A 744 -0.90 -21.47 48.84
CA GLN A 744 0.05 -21.65 49.95
C GLN A 744 0.84 -22.94 49.76
N VAL A 745 2.08 -22.96 50.22
CA VAL A 745 2.96 -24.09 50.18
C VAL A 745 3.39 -24.46 51.59
N SER A 746 3.76 -25.74 51.77
CA SER A 746 4.19 -26.27 53.09
C SER A 746 5.11 -27.50 52.94
N ASP A 747 5.94 -27.71 53.93
CA ASP A 747 6.76 -28.93 54.06
C ASP A 747 6.16 -29.95 55.04
N ASP A 748 5.23 -29.52 55.93
CA ASP A 748 4.70 -30.32 57.02
C ASP A 748 3.16 -30.39 57.08
N ALA A 749 2.46 -29.76 56.11
CA ALA A 749 1.00 -29.57 56.06
C ALA A 749 0.40 -28.85 57.29
N ARG A 750 1.21 -28.20 58.12
CA ARG A 750 0.81 -27.47 59.35
C ARG A 750 1.18 -26.01 59.23
N THR A 751 2.42 -25.73 58.83
CA THR A 751 2.91 -24.35 58.63
C THR A 751 2.78 -24.00 57.13
N TRP A 752 2.02 -22.96 56.82
CA TRP A 752 1.69 -22.59 55.44
C TRP A 752 2.25 -21.22 55.08
N ASN A 753 3.05 -21.18 54.01
CA ASN A 753 3.59 -19.96 53.43
C ASN A 753 2.75 -19.52 52.22
N GLU A 754 2.31 -18.27 52.18
CA GLU A 754 1.55 -17.71 51.11
C GLU A 754 2.48 -17.37 49.91
N VAL A 755 2.19 -17.89 48.74
CA VAL A 755 2.90 -17.60 47.47
C VAL A 755 2.10 -16.82 46.47
N TYR A 756 0.77 -16.79 46.65
CA TYR A 756 -0.14 -16.00 45.81
C TYR A 756 -1.44 -15.68 46.55
N LYS A 757 -2.04 -14.55 46.22
CA LYS A 757 -3.36 -14.13 46.74
C LYS A 757 -4.11 -13.28 45.74
N THR A 758 -5.43 -13.46 45.63
CA THR A 758 -6.29 -12.66 44.81
C THR A 758 -7.61 -12.31 45.51
N TYR A 759 -8.24 -11.24 45.11
CA TYR A 759 -9.60 -10.84 45.45
C TYR A 759 -10.54 -10.72 44.24
N GLU A 760 -10.01 -11.11 43.04
CA GLU A 760 -10.68 -10.95 41.76
C GLU A 760 -10.75 -12.29 40.99
N GLY A 761 -10.91 -13.39 41.74
CA GLY A 761 -11.10 -14.70 41.14
C GLY A 761 -12.39 -14.80 40.33
N ARG A 762 -12.40 -15.65 39.32
CA ARG A 762 -13.53 -15.91 38.41
C ARG A 762 -13.59 -17.41 38.07
N GLU A 763 -14.71 -17.84 37.50
CA GLU A 763 -14.86 -19.18 36.92
C GLU A 763 -13.89 -19.44 35.74
N GLY A 764 -13.71 -20.70 35.38
CA GLY A 764 -12.84 -21.14 34.29
C GLY A 764 -11.39 -21.41 34.71
N VAL A 765 -10.54 -21.59 33.72
CA VAL A 765 -9.13 -21.93 33.92
C VAL A 765 -8.32 -20.69 34.29
N LYS A 766 -7.57 -20.79 35.40
CA LYS A 766 -6.63 -19.74 35.82
C LYS A 766 -5.28 -20.36 36.09
N GLU A 767 -4.28 -20.00 35.31
CA GLU A 767 -2.88 -20.32 35.59
C GLU A 767 -2.27 -19.21 36.46
N ILE A 768 -1.55 -19.64 37.50
CA ILE A 768 -0.92 -18.77 38.51
C ILE A 768 0.51 -19.20 38.63
N LEU A 769 1.44 -18.41 38.14
CA LEU A 769 2.87 -18.63 38.29
C LEU A 769 3.43 -17.77 39.43
N PHE A 770 4.39 -18.30 40.15
CA PHE A 770 5.10 -17.60 41.22
C PHE A 770 6.58 -18.05 41.23
N PRO A 771 7.47 -17.28 41.88
CA PRO A 771 8.86 -17.70 42.03
C PRO A 771 8.96 -19.12 42.56
N GLU A 772 9.81 -19.93 41.93
CA GLU A 772 9.97 -21.32 42.27
C GLU A 772 10.28 -21.51 43.76
N VAL A 773 9.58 -22.43 44.41
CA VAL A 773 9.73 -22.77 45.81
C VAL A 773 9.69 -24.27 46.00
N ASP A 774 10.64 -24.82 46.75
CA ASP A 774 10.62 -26.23 47.14
C ASP A 774 9.54 -26.48 48.18
N ALA A 775 8.59 -27.36 47.87
CA ALA A 775 7.50 -27.70 48.77
C ALA A 775 7.02 -29.15 48.56
N ARG A 776 6.50 -29.77 49.58
CA ARG A 776 5.79 -31.06 49.51
C ARG A 776 4.28 -30.89 49.37
N TYR A 777 3.71 -29.87 49.99
CA TYR A 777 2.28 -29.65 50.00
C TYR A 777 1.93 -28.32 49.35
N VAL A 778 0.91 -28.31 48.51
CA VAL A 778 0.39 -27.11 47.86
C VAL A 778 -1.12 -26.98 48.12
N ARG A 779 -1.56 -25.83 48.65
CA ARG A 779 -2.92 -25.60 49.09
C ARG A 779 -3.57 -24.42 48.38
N MET A 780 -4.78 -24.60 47.92
CA MET A 780 -5.74 -23.50 47.67
C MET A 780 -6.52 -23.27 48.95
N PHE A 781 -6.52 -22.04 49.46
CA PHE A 781 -7.29 -21.63 50.62
C PHE A 781 -8.27 -20.52 50.23
N GLY A 782 -9.55 -20.83 50.32
CA GLY A 782 -10.65 -19.85 50.00
C GLY A 782 -10.76 -18.82 51.10
N ILE A 783 -11.02 -17.56 50.72
CA ILE A 783 -11.25 -16.42 51.61
C ILE A 783 -12.69 -15.97 51.48
N GLU A 784 -13.16 -15.80 50.23
CA GLU A 784 -14.51 -15.37 49.89
C GLU A 784 -14.98 -16.16 48.66
N ARG A 785 -16.17 -16.70 48.72
CA ARG A 785 -16.82 -17.43 47.63
C ARG A 785 -17.35 -16.43 46.57
N GLY A 786 -17.26 -16.79 45.29
CA GLY A 786 -17.80 -16.03 44.17
C GLY A 786 -19.28 -16.29 43.92
N TRP A 787 -19.84 -17.37 44.53
CA TRP A 787 -21.21 -17.80 44.36
C TRP A 787 -21.79 -18.23 45.73
N TRP A 788 -23.05 -18.48 45.77
CA TRP A 788 -23.76 -18.86 47.03
C TRP A 788 -23.58 -20.33 47.45
N TYR A 789 -23.00 -21.21 46.57
CA TYR A 789 -22.54 -22.55 46.91
C TYR A 789 -21.12 -22.51 47.52
N GLY A 790 -20.56 -23.70 47.81
CA GLY A 790 -19.18 -23.86 48.25
C GLY A 790 -18.17 -23.63 47.13
N TYR A 791 -16.88 -23.85 47.42
CA TYR A 791 -15.85 -23.83 46.37
C TYR A 791 -15.95 -25.09 45.53
N SER A 792 -15.73 -25.01 44.21
CA SER A 792 -15.74 -26.15 43.29
C SER A 792 -14.65 -26.04 42.23
N LEU A 793 -13.82 -27.06 42.15
CA LEU A 793 -12.71 -27.15 41.22
C LEU A 793 -12.81 -28.41 40.38
N TRP A 794 -12.84 -28.26 39.05
CA TRP A 794 -12.68 -29.37 38.10
C TRP A 794 -11.28 -29.92 38.20
N ASN A 795 -10.23 -29.06 38.24
CA ASN A 795 -8.87 -29.44 38.35
C ASN A 795 -8.08 -28.48 39.24
N PHE A 796 -7.16 -29.07 40.01
CA PHE A 796 -6.12 -28.38 40.74
C PHE A 796 -4.75 -28.97 40.35
N ASP A 797 -4.22 -28.46 39.26
CA ASP A 797 -2.92 -28.85 38.78
C ASP A 797 -1.83 -28.07 39.51
N VAL A 798 -0.90 -28.75 40.11
CA VAL A 798 0.34 -28.17 40.64
C VAL A 798 1.39 -28.27 39.55
N LEU A 799 1.98 -27.17 39.20
CA LEU A 799 2.97 -27.03 38.13
C LEU A 799 4.37 -27.14 38.73
N GLY A 800 5.18 -28.02 38.21
CA GLY A 800 6.56 -28.21 38.59
C GLY A 800 7.40 -26.94 38.43
N GLY A 801 8.61 -26.98 39.00
CA GLY A 801 9.61 -25.94 38.80
C GLY A 801 9.89 -25.76 37.30
N SER A 802 10.48 -24.63 36.96
CA SER A 802 10.94 -24.45 35.59
C SER A 802 11.78 -25.65 35.18
N PRO A 803 11.51 -26.29 34.03
CA PRO A 803 12.53 -27.17 33.47
C PRO A 803 13.82 -26.34 33.44
N VAL A 804 14.97 -26.94 33.77
CA VAL A 804 16.28 -26.26 33.67
C VAL A 804 16.41 -25.80 32.23
N ALA A 805 15.90 -24.58 31.93
CA ALA A 805 16.14 -23.90 30.69
C ALA A 805 17.56 -23.33 30.82
N GLU A 806 18.41 -23.60 29.84
CA GLU A 806 19.54 -22.72 29.63
C GLU A 806 18.98 -21.30 29.67
N GLU A 807 19.47 -20.46 30.57
CA GLU A 807 18.94 -19.14 30.82
C GLU A 807 18.92 -18.32 29.53
N LEU A 808 17.74 -18.05 29.01
CA LEU A 808 17.55 -17.03 28.01
C LEU A 808 17.69 -15.67 28.67
N SER A 809 18.52 -14.81 28.12
CA SER A 809 18.55 -13.40 28.54
C SER A 809 17.22 -12.71 28.18
N ASP A 810 16.83 -11.70 28.98
CA ASP A 810 15.58 -10.94 28.76
C ASP A 810 15.49 -10.40 27.32
N THR A 811 16.60 -9.91 26.79
CA THR A 811 16.77 -9.62 25.35
C THR A 811 17.56 -10.77 24.72
N HIS A 812 17.00 -11.37 23.70
CA HIS A 812 17.62 -12.46 22.94
C HIS A 812 17.32 -12.29 21.45
N PHE A 813 18.06 -12.99 20.61
CA PHE A 813 17.98 -12.88 19.16
C PHE A 813 17.54 -14.21 18.56
N ILE A 814 16.65 -14.13 17.56
CA ILE A 814 16.23 -15.28 16.76
C ILE A 814 16.77 -15.08 15.35
N ARG A 815 17.55 -16.05 14.88
CA ARG A 815 18.01 -16.10 13.49
C ARG A 815 17.35 -17.25 12.76
N LEU A 816 16.68 -16.96 11.66
CA LEU A 816 16.07 -17.93 10.76
C LEU A 816 16.85 -17.99 9.47
N ARG A 817 17.07 -19.19 8.94
CA ARG A 817 17.70 -19.41 7.64
C ARG A 817 16.93 -20.44 6.84
N LEU A 818 16.68 -20.14 5.58
CA LEU A 818 16.10 -21.05 4.60
C LEU A 818 17.12 -21.33 3.52
N THR A 819 17.40 -22.59 3.27
CA THR A 819 18.30 -23.02 2.20
C THR A 819 17.62 -24.04 1.29
N ASP A 820 18.11 -24.14 0.06
CA ASP A 820 17.73 -25.23 -0.84
C ASP A 820 18.40 -26.56 -0.49
N SER A 821 18.12 -27.61 -1.26
CA SER A 821 18.69 -28.94 -1.07
C SER A 821 20.23 -29.00 -1.26
N GLU A 822 20.81 -28.00 -1.92
CA GLU A 822 22.25 -27.87 -2.18
C GLU A 822 22.94 -27.02 -1.11
N GLY A 823 22.17 -26.37 -0.22
CA GLY A 823 22.65 -25.50 0.86
C GLY A 823 22.79 -24.03 0.48
N ASN A 824 22.31 -23.63 -0.71
CA ASN A 824 22.28 -22.22 -1.09
C ASN A 824 21.26 -21.46 -0.26
N LEU A 825 21.64 -20.27 0.23
CA LEU A 825 20.76 -19.42 1.02
C LEU A 825 19.67 -18.81 0.13
N LEU A 826 18.40 -18.99 0.54
CA LEU A 826 17.22 -18.47 -0.17
C LEU A 826 16.55 -17.32 0.58
N SER A 827 16.50 -17.40 1.91
CA SER A 827 15.96 -16.35 2.78
C SER A 827 16.65 -16.41 4.15
N GLU A 828 16.83 -15.26 4.75
CA GLU A 828 17.36 -15.13 6.11
C GLU A 828 16.60 -14.03 6.83
N ASN A 829 16.22 -14.29 8.09
CA ASN A 829 15.49 -13.34 8.90
C ASN A 829 16.06 -13.28 10.30
N PHE A 830 15.93 -12.15 10.96
CA PHE A 830 16.48 -11.87 12.26
C PHE A 830 15.50 -11.06 13.11
N TYR A 831 15.34 -11.48 14.37
CA TYR A 831 14.45 -10.83 15.35
C TYR A 831 15.20 -10.57 16.64
N TRP A 832 14.78 -9.53 17.37
CA TRP A 832 15.31 -9.14 18.66
C TRP A 832 14.22 -8.65 19.60
#